data_52fb557b830528a41f6174d684d19703
#
_entry.id   52fb557b830528a41f6174d684d19703
#
_cell.length_a   1.000
_cell.length_b   1.000
_cell.length_c   1.000
_cell.angle_alpha   90.00
_cell.angle_beta   90.00
_cell.angle_gamma   90.00
#
_symmetry.space_group_name_H-M   'P 1'
#
loop_
_entity.id
_entity.type
_entity.pdbx_description
1 polymer ?
#
loop_
_entity_poly.entity_id
_entity_poly.type
_entity_poly.pdbx_seq_one_letter_code
_entity_poly.pdbx_strand_id
1 'polypeptide(L)'
;DKNITGLTAATDSGIWITHHTAGVIHWSAQDTTYYTPQTVLGLKGPFQTAVDDGNGNLYIGHSDKGLSIISIKNNFCKNYRHIPGNQNSLPDNSVNVIYKDKSHNIWLGTNNGLVLFNPQKESFTTFRQMEDNEHSLLGNQVADIKQMNDGTLWISTYLGGVSIFNLLENTFTPPAQAIFTRITASNDGHGLSSPNAQSIIQDSFGNIWIGNYRGGIDFISHTQPLFNTITYKTEKYGHNCNKQVWGLWADNNRQIWLGGEGELGIYKEGKEIEIIPLNQCRLNKQTHISVIHQDKHGDLWLGTHKHGVAIYHPDTKRITCIGDDKDGSLDILCFYEDTDGKIWIGTQSGLYSAYNRELTQEDKINRLLTNKGIRSILRDKNGKLWIGAKGLFLFDDKGQLFQELTTEQSFPIRSVNYLMEDSRKRIWVGTNDGILVFRDASHLEDYSHYGTKEGLQNTNVRAIQEDHDGTIWLSTNAGISRLDEKTKTFYNYNHYDGVPMGDFMDGSTCISTDGILYFGSQGGACYFTPGEVNSIRKPAPVTITQFSIYDKQTESKDTEHPLPLTDANIQLPYNQNTFKISFNVLDYAISSQVEFSYILEGLENTWYNTQGEKQIIFRNIPPGHYTFKVKTRLRNQEWEKDEATLHIRITPPFWLSWYAKLIYALLIILIIYGVSRFYKRKLDLESSLEVERKQSLNKQELNEERLRFYTNIT
;
A
#
# COMPACT_ATOMS: atom_id res chain seq x y z
N ASP A 1 -7.37 37.38 4.52
CA ASP A 1 -7.20 38.16 3.28
C ASP A 1 -6.91 37.18 2.12
N LYS A 2 -7.62 37.31 1.00
CA LYS A 2 -7.61 36.29 -0.08
C LYS A 2 -6.40 36.37 -1.02
N ASN A 3 -5.39 37.17 -0.72
CA ASN A 3 -4.29 37.46 -1.64
C ASN A 3 -2.88 37.09 -1.10
N ILE A 4 -2.80 36.08 -0.23
CA ILE A 4 -1.53 35.47 0.15
C ILE A 4 -1.03 34.63 -1.03
N THR A 5 0.18 34.92 -1.51
CA THR A 5 0.79 34.26 -2.68
C THR A 5 1.89 33.26 -2.29
N GLY A 6 2.51 33.43 -1.12
CA GLY A 6 3.57 32.53 -0.66
C GLY A 6 3.69 32.48 0.86
N LEU A 7 4.09 31.29 1.34
CA LEU A 7 4.47 31.02 2.72
C LEU A 7 5.80 30.28 2.70
N THR A 8 6.80 30.78 3.41
CA THR A 8 8.14 30.18 3.45
C THR A 8 8.69 30.23 4.87
N ALA A 9 9.32 29.15 5.30
CA ALA A 9 10.01 29.15 6.61
C ALA A 9 11.16 30.15 6.61
N ALA A 10 11.25 30.92 7.68
CA ALA A 10 12.37 31.83 7.91
C ALA A 10 13.52 31.05 8.61
N THR A 11 14.75 31.54 8.46
CA THR A 11 15.94 30.94 9.08
C THR A 11 15.98 31.07 10.60
N ASP A 12 15.20 31.96 11.18
CA ASP A 12 15.07 32.22 12.61
C ASP A 12 13.88 31.53 13.29
N SER A 13 13.33 30.48 12.66
CA SER A 13 12.12 29.77 13.09
C SER A 13 10.82 30.58 12.95
N GLY A 14 10.82 31.70 12.27
CA GLY A 14 9.65 32.48 11.86
C GLY A 14 9.10 31.99 10.51
N ILE A 15 8.12 32.74 9.99
CA ILE A 15 7.49 32.50 8.70
C ILE A 15 7.48 33.77 7.88
N TRP A 16 7.91 33.69 6.63
CA TRP A 16 7.71 34.72 5.62
C TRP A 16 6.36 34.53 4.95
N ILE A 17 5.52 35.53 5.01
CA ILE A 17 4.21 35.60 4.39
C ILE A 17 4.24 36.62 3.27
N THR A 18 4.02 36.19 2.04
CA THR A 18 3.99 37.10 0.88
C THR A 18 2.53 37.40 0.51
N HIS A 19 2.19 38.68 0.48
CA HIS A 19 0.87 39.14 0.06
C HIS A 19 0.99 39.92 -1.26
N HIS A 20 0.17 39.56 -2.24
CA HIS A 20 0.29 40.05 -3.62
C HIS A 20 0.48 41.57 -3.77
N THR A 21 -0.26 42.36 -3.02
CA THR A 21 -0.22 43.85 -3.10
C THR A 21 0.37 44.54 -1.88
N ALA A 22 0.25 43.92 -0.70
CA ALA A 22 0.62 44.61 0.55
C ALA A 22 2.11 44.54 0.88
N GLY A 23 2.84 43.51 0.42
CA GLY A 23 4.26 43.34 0.71
C GLY A 23 4.59 41.97 1.25
N VAL A 24 5.67 41.90 2.02
CA VAL A 24 6.14 40.69 2.68
C VAL A 24 6.12 40.88 4.19
N ILE A 25 5.63 39.91 4.92
CA ILE A 25 5.50 39.94 6.38
C ILE A 25 6.43 38.87 6.94
N HIS A 26 7.26 39.22 7.88
CA HIS A 26 7.96 38.28 8.73
C HIS A 26 7.17 38.13 10.03
N TRP A 27 6.73 36.91 10.30
CA TRP A 27 6.01 36.59 11.52
C TRP A 27 6.82 35.58 12.35
N SER A 28 7.11 35.94 13.59
CA SER A 28 7.75 35.09 14.57
C SER A 28 6.96 35.09 15.89
N ALA A 29 7.29 34.17 16.81
CA ALA A 29 6.66 34.13 18.13
C ALA A 29 6.90 35.42 18.97
N GLN A 30 7.89 36.23 18.61
CA GLN A 30 8.31 37.40 19.36
C GLN A 30 7.89 38.72 18.70
N ASP A 31 7.88 38.77 17.36
CA ASP A 31 7.63 40.03 16.63
C ASP A 31 7.06 39.79 15.23
N THR A 32 6.39 40.82 14.69
CA THR A 32 5.87 40.83 13.32
C THR A 32 6.41 42.07 12.58
N THR A 33 7.23 41.84 11.56
CA THR A 33 7.85 42.90 10.77
C THR A 33 7.26 42.96 9.37
N TYR A 34 7.01 44.18 8.86
CA TYR A 34 6.40 44.42 7.56
C TYR A 34 7.39 45.05 6.59
N TYR A 35 7.60 44.39 5.44
CA TYR A 35 8.40 44.91 4.32
C TYR A 35 7.45 45.30 3.20
N THR A 36 7.19 46.61 3.11
CA THR A 36 6.21 47.18 2.17
C THR A 36 6.87 48.28 1.31
N PRO A 37 6.24 48.72 0.21
CA PRO A 37 6.74 49.87 -0.56
C PRO A 37 6.89 51.17 0.25
N GLN A 38 6.22 51.27 1.39
CA GLN A 38 6.31 52.42 2.31
C GLN A 38 7.46 52.29 3.30
N THR A 39 7.81 51.06 3.71
CA THR A 39 8.87 50.82 4.72
C THR A 39 10.24 50.56 4.11
N VAL A 40 10.30 50.13 2.83
CA VAL A 40 11.55 49.79 2.13
C VAL A 40 11.67 50.62 0.86
N LEU A 41 12.71 51.47 0.80
CA LEU A 41 12.96 52.30 -0.36
C LEU A 41 13.28 51.46 -1.62
N GLY A 42 12.53 51.71 -2.69
CA GLY A 42 12.72 51.04 -3.98
C GLY A 42 11.97 49.73 -4.14
N LEU A 43 11.30 49.22 -3.11
CA LEU A 43 10.45 48.02 -3.21
C LEU A 43 9.15 48.35 -3.94
N LYS A 44 8.75 47.47 -4.89
CA LYS A 44 7.52 47.63 -5.70
C LYS A 44 6.84 46.30 -5.89
N GLY A 45 5.51 46.23 -5.64
CA GLY A 45 4.69 45.02 -5.97
C GLY A 45 4.40 44.89 -7.49
N PRO A 46 3.71 43.84 -7.91
CA PRO A 46 3.10 42.77 -7.13
C PRO A 46 4.11 41.72 -6.64
N PHE A 47 3.86 41.14 -5.45
CA PHE A 47 4.75 40.19 -4.78
C PHE A 47 4.24 38.74 -4.97
N GLN A 48 5.15 37.80 -5.27
CA GLN A 48 4.79 36.40 -5.54
C GLN A 48 5.37 35.42 -4.49
N THR A 49 6.64 35.58 -4.14
CA THR A 49 7.38 34.69 -3.24
C THR A 49 8.47 35.44 -2.50
N ALA A 50 8.88 34.94 -1.34
CA ALA A 50 10.00 35.52 -0.59
C ALA A 50 10.79 34.41 0.15
N VAL A 51 12.13 34.54 0.16
CA VAL A 51 13.06 33.64 0.84
C VAL A 51 14.24 34.44 1.41
N ASP A 52 14.64 34.16 2.65
CA ASP A 52 15.86 34.71 3.22
C ASP A 52 17.09 33.79 3.00
N ASP A 53 18.28 34.41 2.91
CA ASP A 53 19.52 33.64 2.77
C ASP A 53 20.17 33.25 4.11
N GLY A 54 19.60 33.69 5.23
CA GLY A 54 20.18 33.54 6.58
C GLY A 54 21.37 34.49 6.86
N ASN A 55 21.79 35.28 5.88
CA ASN A 55 22.91 36.21 5.99
C ASN A 55 22.45 37.70 6.05
N GLY A 56 21.13 37.89 6.19
CA GLY A 56 20.53 39.22 6.31
C GLY A 56 20.05 39.80 4.98
N ASN A 57 19.88 38.99 3.94
CA ASN A 57 19.23 39.39 2.70
C ASN A 57 17.91 38.63 2.53
N LEU A 58 16.87 39.35 2.10
CA LEU A 58 15.58 38.84 1.73
C LEU A 58 15.40 38.94 0.21
N TYR A 59 15.22 37.80 -0.45
CA TYR A 59 14.96 37.71 -1.88
C TYR A 59 13.45 37.67 -2.10
N ILE A 60 12.95 38.55 -2.96
CA ILE A 60 11.51 38.67 -3.26
C ILE A 60 11.29 38.51 -4.77
N GLY A 61 10.52 37.54 -5.14
CA GLY A 61 10.05 37.33 -6.51
C GLY A 61 8.77 38.09 -6.79
N HIS A 62 8.67 38.67 -7.99
CA HIS A 62 7.53 39.46 -8.44
C HIS A 62 6.84 38.78 -9.63
N SER A 63 5.55 39.03 -9.80
CA SER A 63 4.80 38.52 -10.96
C SER A 63 5.21 39.21 -12.27
N ASP A 64 5.72 40.45 -12.25
CA ASP A 64 6.07 41.27 -13.42
C ASP A 64 7.21 42.27 -13.20
N LYS A 65 7.88 42.27 -12.05
CA LYS A 65 8.93 43.21 -11.69
C LYS A 65 10.32 42.57 -11.52
N GLY A 66 10.45 41.26 -11.73
CA GLY A 66 11.69 40.53 -11.61
C GLY A 66 12.02 40.11 -10.18
N LEU A 67 13.24 40.30 -9.76
CA LEU A 67 13.77 39.91 -8.45
C LEU A 67 14.16 41.18 -7.68
N SER A 68 13.69 41.30 -6.44
CA SER A 68 14.16 42.31 -5.47
C SER A 68 14.97 41.66 -4.37
N ILE A 69 16.08 42.24 -3.98
CA ILE A 69 16.90 41.81 -2.85
C ILE A 69 16.93 42.93 -1.83
N ILE A 70 16.43 42.67 -0.62
CA ILE A 70 16.43 43.62 0.48
C ILE A 70 17.54 43.27 1.46
N SER A 71 18.41 44.19 1.77
CA SER A 71 19.28 44.10 2.95
C SER A 71 18.45 44.42 4.20
N ILE A 72 18.19 43.42 5.02
CA ILE A 72 17.34 43.55 6.23
C ILE A 72 17.89 44.57 7.20
N LYS A 73 19.23 44.69 7.30
CA LYS A 73 19.88 45.69 8.20
C LYS A 73 19.75 47.13 7.73
N ASN A 74 19.77 47.36 6.43
CA ASN A 74 19.87 48.70 5.86
C ASN A 74 18.57 49.17 5.21
N ASN A 75 17.53 48.34 5.15
CA ASN A 75 16.28 48.61 4.45
C ASN A 75 16.46 49.13 3.01
N PHE A 76 17.52 48.67 2.35
CA PHE A 76 17.84 49.00 0.97
C PHE A 76 17.44 47.86 0.05
N CYS A 77 16.76 48.22 -1.06
CA CYS A 77 16.27 47.25 -2.05
C CYS A 77 17.03 47.43 -3.38
N LYS A 78 17.61 46.32 -3.87
CA LYS A 78 18.18 46.21 -5.20
C LYS A 78 17.27 45.37 -6.10
N ASN A 79 17.00 45.90 -7.31
CA ASN A 79 16.06 45.27 -8.23
C ASN A 79 16.77 44.76 -9.49
N TYR A 80 16.48 43.53 -9.88
CA TYR A 80 16.97 42.87 -11.10
C TYR A 80 15.79 42.57 -12.03
N ARG A 81 15.98 42.86 -13.34
CA ARG A 81 14.93 42.70 -14.34
C ARG A 81 15.47 42.03 -15.60
N HIS A 82 14.55 41.55 -16.41
CA HIS A 82 14.86 41.16 -17.77
C HIS A 82 15.34 42.36 -18.59
N ILE A 83 16.49 42.21 -19.25
CA ILE A 83 17.05 43.18 -20.18
C ILE A 83 17.14 42.49 -21.56
N PRO A 84 16.32 42.90 -22.56
CA PRO A 84 16.36 42.31 -23.88
C PRO A 84 17.78 42.31 -24.50
N GLY A 85 18.21 41.14 -25.00
CA GLY A 85 19.53 40.99 -25.60
C GLY A 85 20.69 40.75 -24.60
N ASN A 86 20.47 40.86 -23.29
CA ASN A 86 21.47 40.54 -22.29
C ASN A 86 21.25 39.17 -21.68
N GLN A 87 22.07 38.20 -22.08
CA GLN A 87 22.01 36.82 -21.59
C GLN A 87 22.34 36.64 -20.11
N ASN A 88 23.01 37.63 -19.49
CA ASN A 88 23.35 37.64 -18.06
C ASN A 88 22.28 38.33 -17.20
N SER A 89 21.13 38.74 -17.78
CA SER A 89 19.98 39.24 -17.03
C SER A 89 18.95 38.16 -16.78
N LEU A 90 17.93 38.45 -15.95
CA LEU A 90 16.77 37.57 -15.80
C LEU A 90 16.15 37.21 -17.16
N PRO A 91 15.76 35.98 -17.40
CA PRO A 91 15.12 35.56 -18.67
C PRO A 91 13.69 36.07 -18.82
N ASP A 92 13.05 36.41 -17.71
CA ASP A 92 11.67 36.92 -17.62
C ASP A 92 11.50 37.78 -16.36
N ASN A 93 10.55 38.70 -16.35
CA ASN A 93 10.22 39.52 -15.19
C ASN A 93 9.26 38.85 -14.19
N SER A 94 8.73 37.66 -14.52
CA SER A 94 7.90 36.84 -13.63
C SER A 94 8.78 35.83 -12.90
N VAL A 95 8.93 36.01 -11.60
CA VAL A 95 9.65 35.10 -10.70
C VAL A 95 8.60 34.40 -9.82
N ASN A 96 8.24 33.15 -10.20
CA ASN A 96 7.16 32.39 -9.58
C ASN A 96 7.56 31.75 -8.26
N VAL A 97 8.81 31.26 -8.17
CA VAL A 97 9.36 30.60 -6.99
C VAL A 97 10.82 30.95 -6.81
N ILE A 98 11.25 31.08 -5.56
CA ILE A 98 12.64 31.18 -5.16
C ILE A 98 12.96 30.04 -4.22
N TYR A 99 14.05 29.33 -4.48
CA TYR A 99 14.50 28.22 -3.66
C TYR A 99 15.97 28.33 -3.31
N LYS A 100 16.31 28.18 -2.03
CA LYS A 100 17.70 28.12 -1.54
C LYS A 100 18.02 26.65 -1.29
N ASP A 101 18.99 26.10 -2.02
CA ASP A 101 19.43 24.71 -1.85
C ASP A 101 20.32 24.54 -0.59
N LYS A 102 20.61 23.27 -0.25
CA LYS A 102 21.48 22.94 0.90
C LYS A 102 22.91 23.47 0.77
N SER A 103 23.35 23.80 -0.43
CA SER A 103 24.64 24.41 -0.73
C SER A 103 24.59 25.94 -0.78
N HIS A 104 23.47 26.54 -0.36
CA HIS A 104 23.18 27.97 -0.34
C HIS A 104 23.11 28.65 -1.72
N ASN A 105 22.96 27.87 -2.81
CA ASN A 105 22.65 28.46 -4.10
C ASN A 105 21.22 28.95 -4.17
N ILE A 106 21.01 30.06 -4.88
CA ILE A 106 19.67 30.66 -5.07
C ILE A 106 19.14 30.26 -6.45
N TRP A 107 18.10 29.49 -6.46
CA TRP A 107 17.37 29.06 -7.66
C TRP A 107 16.11 29.87 -7.84
N LEU A 108 15.83 30.32 -9.08
CA LEU A 108 14.64 31.08 -9.42
C LEU A 108 13.86 30.30 -10.49
N GLY A 109 12.58 30.07 -10.24
CA GLY A 109 11.66 29.61 -11.26
C GLY A 109 10.96 30.78 -11.93
N THR A 110 11.07 30.89 -13.25
CA THR A 110 10.50 31.98 -14.03
C THR A 110 9.51 31.45 -15.09
N ASN A 111 8.82 32.34 -15.79
CA ASN A 111 7.99 31.94 -16.94
C ASN A 111 8.83 31.56 -18.18
N ASN A 112 10.15 31.79 -18.16
CA ASN A 112 11.05 31.51 -19.28
C ASN A 112 12.32 30.78 -18.86
N GLY A 113 12.18 29.78 -17.99
CA GLY A 113 13.23 28.86 -17.61
C GLY A 113 13.55 28.83 -16.12
N LEU A 114 14.40 27.88 -15.74
CA LEU A 114 15.02 27.75 -14.43
C LEU A 114 16.30 28.58 -14.41
N VAL A 115 16.52 29.31 -13.32
CA VAL A 115 17.69 30.23 -13.22
C VAL A 115 18.47 29.93 -11.95
N LEU A 116 19.78 29.79 -12.10
CA LEU A 116 20.73 29.85 -10.99
C LEU A 116 21.26 31.27 -10.88
N PHE A 117 20.98 31.93 -9.76
CA PHE A 117 21.46 33.26 -9.48
C PHE A 117 22.72 33.22 -8.61
N ASN A 118 23.76 33.91 -9.06
CA ASN A 118 24.98 34.13 -8.28
C ASN A 118 24.97 35.53 -7.68
N PRO A 119 24.76 35.70 -6.36
CA PRO A 119 24.68 37.02 -5.73
C PRO A 119 25.98 37.80 -5.75
N GLN A 120 27.15 37.11 -5.73
CA GLN A 120 28.46 37.74 -5.70
C GLN A 120 28.87 38.34 -7.05
N LYS A 121 28.54 37.61 -8.13
CA LYS A 121 28.81 38.03 -9.52
C LYS A 121 27.64 38.78 -10.14
N GLU A 122 26.49 38.80 -9.47
CA GLU A 122 25.23 39.37 -9.97
C GLU A 122 24.85 38.81 -11.35
N SER A 123 25.10 37.54 -11.57
CA SER A 123 24.90 36.87 -12.84
C SER A 123 23.80 35.77 -12.76
N PHE A 124 23.10 35.61 -13.85
CA PHE A 124 21.98 34.66 -14.01
C PHE A 124 22.35 33.59 -15.03
N THR A 125 22.39 32.35 -14.60
CA THR A 125 22.59 31.18 -15.50
C THR A 125 21.23 30.54 -15.74
N THR A 126 20.78 30.52 -17.00
CA THR A 126 19.40 30.08 -17.35
C THR A 126 19.41 28.74 -18.05
N PHE A 127 18.59 27.81 -17.56
CA PHE A 127 18.29 26.51 -18.15
C PHE A 127 16.89 26.55 -18.79
N ARG A 128 16.77 26.06 -20.04
CA ARG A 128 15.54 26.12 -20.84
C ARG A 128 15.24 24.80 -21.50
N GLN A 129 13.98 24.63 -21.90
CA GLN A 129 13.57 23.60 -22.81
C GLN A 129 14.22 23.83 -24.19
N MET A 130 14.74 22.76 -24.79
CA MET A 130 15.33 22.74 -26.14
C MET A 130 14.63 21.65 -26.94
N GLU A 131 14.11 21.97 -28.13
CA GLU A 131 13.34 21.03 -28.96
C GLU A 131 14.20 19.82 -29.39
N ASP A 132 15.48 20.03 -29.68
CA ASP A 132 16.40 19.00 -30.17
C ASP A 132 17.15 18.30 -29.03
N ASN A 133 16.82 18.53 -27.76
CA ASN A 133 17.53 17.91 -26.62
C ASN A 133 16.54 17.28 -25.64
N GLU A 134 16.41 15.95 -25.70
CA GLU A 134 15.56 15.16 -24.82
C GLU A 134 15.95 15.24 -23.33
N HIS A 135 17.16 15.69 -23.02
CA HIS A 135 17.67 15.85 -21.67
C HIS A 135 17.59 17.30 -21.16
N SER A 136 17.03 18.23 -21.91
CA SER A 136 16.80 19.59 -21.47
C SER A 136 15.60 19.71 -20.51
N LEU A 137 15.40 20.87 -19.89
CA LEU A 137 14.22 21.15 -19.04
C LEU A 137 12.93 20.82 -19.80
N LEU A 138 11.93 20.21 -19.14
CA LEU A 138 10.68 19.78 -19.76
C LEU A 138 9.76 20.92 -20.19
N GLY A 139 9.77 22.03 -19.49
CA GLY A 139 8.95 23.21 -19.77
C GLY A 139 9.58 24.48 -19.24
N ASN A 140 9.40 25.60 -19.94
CA ASN A 140 10.01 26.86 -19.56
C ASN A 140 9.29 27.59 -18.41
N GLN A 141 8.01 27.31 -18.18
CA GLN A 141 7.26 27.92 -17.09
C GLN A 141 7.43 27.08 -15.82
N VAL A 142 8.37 27.47 -14.98
CA VAL A 142 8.68 26.79 -13.71
C VAL A 142 7.71 27.24 -12.64
N ALA A 143 7.07 26.26 -11.97
CA ALA A 143 6.06 26.49 -10.94
C ALA A 143 6.62 26.30 -9.51
N ASP A 144 7.39 25.24 -9.26
CA ASP A 144 8.00 24.95 -7.94
C ASP A 144 9.38 24.31 -8.10
N ILE A 145 10.22 24.45 -7.08
CA ILE A 145 11.58 23.91 -7.00
C ILE A 145 11.80 23.34 -5.61
N LYS A 146 12.23 22.09 -5.49
CA LYS A 146 12.57 21.44 -4.22
C LYS A 146 13.81 20.58 -4.35
N GLN A 147 14.67 20.62 -3.34
CA GLN A 147 15.78 19.68 -3.22
C GLN A 147 15.35 18.50 -2.35
N MET A 148 15.53 17.29 -2.87
CA MET A 148 15.21 16.05 -2.18
C MET A 148 16.32 15.62 -1.22
N ASN A 149 16.06 14.59 -0.42
CA ASN A 149 17.00 14.06 0.56
C ASN A 149 18.25 13.46 -0.09
N ASP A 150 18.13 12.91 -1.30
CA ASP A 150 19.22 12.38 -2.12
C ASP A 150 20.10 13.46 -2.76
N GLY A 151 19.75 14.73 -2.58
CA GLY A 151 20.48 15.88 -3.13
C GLY A 151 20.03 16.32 -4.51
N THR A 152 19.13 15.60 -5.18
CA THR A 152 18.58 16.00 -6.48
C THR A 152 17.64 17.19 -6.35
N LEU A 153 17.59 18.04 -7.38
CA LEU A 153 16.67 19.17 -7.47
C LEU A 153 15.51 18.79 -8.39
N TRP A 154 14.30 18.86 -7.85
CA TRP A 154 13.07 18.57 -8.57
C TRP A 154 12.39 19.88 -8.95
N ILE A 155 12.04 20.00 -10.22
CA ILE A 155 11.50 21.22 -10.81
C ILE A 155 10.16 20.88 -11.47
N SER A 156 9.07 21.42 -10.96
CA SER A 156 7.75 21.30 -11.59
C SER A 156 7.56 22.37 -12.65
N THR A 157 6.93 22.01 -13.76
CA THR A 157 6.70 22.92 -14.87
C THR A 157 5.25 22.84 -15.34
N TYR A 158 4.72 23.98 -15.77
CA TYR A 158 3.41 24.06 -16.39
C TYR A 158 3.49 23.50 -17.84
N LEU A 159 2.58 22.60 -18.20
CA LEU A 159 2.52 21.88 -19.50
C LEU A 159 3.71 20.93 -19.79
N GLY A 160 4.65 20.74 -18.87
CA GLY A 160 5.79 19.84 -19.11
C GLY A 160 5.83 18.63 -18.18
N GLY A 161 5.42 18.77 -16.93
CA GLY A 161 5.58 17.78 -15.89
C GLY A 161 6.71 18.14 -14.93
N VAL A 162 7.53 17.17 -14.52
CA VAL A 162 8.62 17.34 -13.55
C VAL A 162 9.97 17.01 -14.20
N SER A 163 10.95 17.90 -13.99
CA SER A 163 12.35 17.71 -14.37
C SER A 163 13.20 17.49 -13.12
N ILE A 164 14.11 16.52 -13.14
CA ILE A 164 15.00 16.19 -12.03
C ILE A 164 16.42 16.53 -12.47
N PHE A 165 17.10 17.33 -11.65
CA PHE A 165 18.44 17.80 -11.90
C PHE A 165 19.41 17.29 -10.83
N ASN A 166 20.39 16.50 -11.22
CA ASN A 166 21.42 16.03 -10.31
C ASN A 166 22.48 17.12 -10.13
N LEU A 167 22.51 17.76 -8.96
CA LEU A 167 23.44 18.84 -8.65
C LEU A 167 24.90 18.39 -8.68
N LEU A 168 25.21 17.16 -8.27
CA LEU A 168 26.57 16.64 -8.22
C LEU A 168 27.16 16.41 -9.62
N GLU A 169 26.35 15.89 -10.53
CA GLU A 169 26.77 15.59 -11.92
C GLU A 169 26.88 16.88 -12.77
N ASN A 170 26.11 17.89 -12.47
CA ASN A 170 25.94 19.08 -13.31
C ASN A 170 26.58 20.37 -12.73
N THR A 171 27.35 20.29 -11.65
CA THR A 171 27.91 21.47 -10.94
C THR A 171 28.74 22.40 -11.83
N PHE A 172 29.38 21.89 -12.87
CA PHE A 172 30.24 22.65 -13.79
C PHE A 172 29.78 22.57 -15.25
N THR A 173 28.61 22.02 -15.52
CA THR A 173 28.12 21.78 -16.87
C THR A 173 27.44 23.03 -17.42
N PRO A 174 27.77 23.49 -18.63
CA PRO A 174 27.06 24.58 -19.29
C PRO A 174 25.57 24.26 -19.44
N PRO A 175 24.65 25.26 -19.36
CA PRO A 175 23.22 25.02 -19.44
C PRO A 175 22.75 24.20 -20.66
N ALA A 176 23.43 24.37 -21.79
CA ALA A 176 23.13 23.63 -23.03
C ALA A 176 23.49 22.13 -22.97
N GLN A 177 24.33 21.73 -22.02
CA GLN A 177 24.78 20.33 -21.81
C GLN A 177 24.25 19.74 -20.51
N ALA A 178 23.45 20.49 -19.77
CA ALA A 178 22.85 20.05 -18.52
C ALA A 178 21.84 18.93 -18.80
N ILE A 179 21.92 17.85 -17.99
CA ILE A 179 21.10 16.65 -18.15
C ILE A 179 19.98 16.68 -17.09
N PHE A 180 18.76 16.69 -17.56
CA PHE A 180 17.55 16.52 -16.74
C PHE A 180 16.91 15.16 -16.99
N THR A 181 16.63 14.42 -15.93
CA THR A 181 15.72 13.29 -15.99
C THR A 181 14.29 13.82 -15.98
N ARG A 182 13.38 13.20 -16.73
CA ARG A 182 12.04 13.73 -17.00
C ARG A 182 10.95 12.80 -16.50
N ILE A 183 9.94 13.33 -15.82
CA ILE A 183 8.69 12.63 -15.48
C ILE A 183 7.55 13.36 -16.19
N THR A 184 7.00 12.72 -17.21
CA THR A 184 5.90 13.26 -18.04
C THR A 184 4.56 12.68 -17.65
N ALA A 185 3.48 13.32 -18.07
CA ALA A 185 2.15 12.74 -17.92
C ALA A 185 1.96 11.49 -18.79
N SER A 186 1.34 10.46 -18.24
CA SER A 186 1.02 9.24 -18.97
C SER A 186 -0.28 8.62 -18.44
N ASN A 187 -1.07 8.05 -19.35
CA ASN A 187 -2.32 7.36 -19.02
C ASN A 187 -2.13 5.91 -18.57
N ASP A 188 -0.90 5.42 -18.50
CA ASP A 188 -0.58 4.02 -18.19
C ASP A 188 -0.26 3.74 -16.71
N GLY A 189 -0.38 4.77 -15.87
CA GLY A 189 -0.10 4.66 -14.44
C GLY A 189 1.39 4.77 -14.05
N HIS A 190 2.30 4.94 -15.02
CA HIS A 190 3.74 5.09 -14.79
C HIS A 190 4.23 6.53 -14.87
N GLY A 191 3.37 7.48 -15.26
CA GLY A 191 3.67 8.91 -15.35
C GLY A 191 2.76 9.73 -14.45
N LEU A 192 2.88 11.06 -14.56
CA LEU A 192 2.01 11.99 -13.84
C LEU A 192 0.58 11.93 -14.37
N SER A 193 -0.38 12.19 -13.50
CA SER A 193 -1.81 12.31 -13.84
C SER A 193 -2.13 13.54 -14.70
N SER A 194 -1.23 14.53 -14.70
CA SER A 194 -1.36 15.76 -15.48
C SER A 194 0.00 16.32 -15.88
N PRO A 195 0.15 16.93 -17.07
CA PRO A 195 1.38 17.62 -17.45
C PRO A 195 1.60 18.93 -16.67
N ASN A 196 0.61 19.38 -15.89
CA ASN A 196 0.64 20.65 -15.16
C ASN A 196 1.01 20.42 -13.70
N ALA A 197 2.26 20.05 -13.42
CA ALA A 197 2.78 19.93 -12.06
C ALA A 197 2.98 21.33 -11.45
N GLN A 198 2.37 21.58 -10.28
CA GLN A 198 2.34 22.90 -9.65
C GLN A 198 3.15 23.00 -8.36
N SER A 199 3.18 21.96 -7.56
CA SER A 199 3.89 21.94 -6.29
C SER A 199 4.51 20.56 -6.03
N ILE A 200 5.64 20.54 -5.33
CA ILE A 200 6.36 19.33 -4.97
C ILE A 200 6.70 19.39 -3.49
N ILE A 201 6.51 18.29 -2.78
CA ILE A 201 6.96 18.13 -1.41
C ILE A 201 7.49 16.72 -1.17
N GLN A 202 8.55 16.61 -0.39
CA GLN A 202 9.01 15.33 0.15
C GLN A 202 8.60 15.23 1.62
N ASP A 203 7.93 14.14 2.00
CA ASP A 203 7.57 13.90 3.39
C ASP A 203 8.77 13.39 4.22
N SER A 204 8.56 13.25 5.54
CA SER A 204 9.60 12.79 6.47
C SER A 204 10.04 11.34 6.26
N PHE A 205 9.26 10.56 5.52
CA PHE A 205 9.58 9.18 5.15
C PHE A 205 10.33 9.09 3.83
N GLY A 206 10.43 10.20 3.08
CA GLY A 206 11.10 10.26 1.79
C GLY A 206 10.15 10.13 0.60
N ASN A 207 8.85 9.92 0.81
CA ASN A 207 7.88 9.91 -0.28
C ASN A 207 7.74 11.29 -0.90
N ILE A 208 7.49 11.33 -2.20
CA ILE A 208 7.33 12.57 -2.95
C ILE A 208 5.87 12.73 -3.35
N TRP A 209 5.34 13.92 -3.09
CA TRP A 209 3.97 14.32 -3.41
C TRP A 209 4.02 15.44 -4.43
N ILE A 210 3.28 15.31 -5.52
CA ILE A 210 3.22 16.29 -6.60
C ILE A 210 1.77 16.74 -6.76
N GLY A 211 1.51 18.00 -6.44
CA GLY A 211 0.20 18.61 -6.64
C GLY A 211 0.06 19.10 -8.09
N ASN A 212 -0.98 18.66 -8.78
CA ASN A 212 -1.22 19.02 -10.18
C ASN A 212 -2.36 20.02 -10.31
N TYR A 213 -2.26 20.93 -11.28
CA TYR A 213 -3.37 21.77 -11.65
C TYR A 213 -4.43 20.96 -12.40
N ARG A 214 -5.62 20.77 -11.80
CA ARG A 214 -6.73 19.96 -12.33
C ARG A 214 -6.44 18.47 -12.55
N GLY A 215 -5.40 17.92 -11.90
CA GLY A 215 -5.02 16.51 -12.04
C GLY A 215 -5.02 15.74 -10.70
N GLY A 216 -5.31 16.42 -9.58
CA GLY A 216 -5.20 15.82 -8.25
C GLY A 216 -3.77 15.79 -7.73
N ILE A 217 -3.40 14.72 -7.05
CA ILE A 217 -2.09 14.55 -6.42
C ILE A 217 -1.47 13.25 -6.92
N ASP A 218 -0.23 13.32 -7.42
CA ASP A 218 0.58 12.14 -7.68
C ASP A 218 1.46 11.83 -6.48
N PHE A 219 1.62 10.56 -6.19
CA PHE A 219 2.41 10.03 -5.08
C PHE A 219 3.50 9.11 -5.60
N ILE A 220 4.74 9.40 -5.25
CA ILE A 220 5.91 8.57 -5.57
C ILE A 220 6.45 7.99 -4.27
N SER A 221 6.37 6.68 -4.13
CA SER A 221 6.87 5.98 -2.95
C SER A 221 8.41 6.05 -2.89
N HIS A 222 8.95 6.27 -1.70
CA HIS A 222 10.38 6.15 -1.43
C HIS A 222 10.85 4.68 -1.45
N THR A 223 9.93 3.75 -1.25
CA THR A 223 10.23 2.32 -1.25
C THR A 223 9.98 1.74 -2.64
N GLN A 224 10.94 0.97 -3.13
CA GLN A 224 10.73 0.15 -4.32
C GLN A 224 9.62 -0.87 -4.04
N PRO A 225 8.73 -1.13 -5.01
CA PRO A 225 7.76 -2.21 -4.87
C PRO A 225 8.50 -3.53 -4.69
N LEU A 226 7.93 -4.42 -3.85
CA LEU A 226 8.50 -5.76 -3.63
C LEU A 226 8.40 -6.63 -4.88
N PHE A 227 7.36 -6.39 -5.67
CA PHE A 227 7.08 -7.09 -6.92
C PHE A 227 7.07 -6.09 -8.06
N ASN A 228 7.70 -6.45 -9.16
CA ASN A 228 7.79 -5.66 -10.37
C ASN A 228 7.03 -6.36 -11.51
N THR A 229 6.65 -5.62 -12.53
CA THR A 229 5.91 -6.17 -13.67
C THR A 229 6.57 -5.78 -14.98
N ILE A 230 6.90 -6.78 -15.79
CA ILE A 230 7.28 -6.56 -17.19
C ILE A 230 5.99 -6.39 -17.99
N THR A 231 5.82 -5.20 -18.54
CA THR A 231 4.67 -4.88 -19.38
C THR A 231 5.15 -4.47 -20.77
N TYR A 232 4.44 -4.89 -21.81
CA TYR A 232 4.57 -4.35 -23.15
C TYR A 232 3.20 -4.17 -23.77
N LYS A 233 3.04 -3.10 -24.55
CA LYS A 233 1.72 -2.64 -25.01
C LYS A 233 1.38 -3.20 -26.38
N THR A 234 0.10 -3.42 -26.59
CA THR A 234 -0.48 -3.69 -27.91
C THR A 234 -1.66 -2.74 -28.15
N GLU A 235 -1.82 -2.28 -29.38
CA GLU A 235 -3.06 -1.63 -29.79
C GLU A 235 -4.13 -2.68 -30.05
N LYS A 236 -5.12 -2.76 -29.17
CA LYS A 236 -6.30 -3.60 -29.37
C LYS A 236 -7.55 -2.75 -29.25
N TYR A 237 -8.40 -2.78 -30.27
CA TYR A 237 -9.66 -1.99 -30.31
C TYR A 237 -9.48 -0.47 -30.13
N GLY A 238 -8.36 0.09 -30.58
CA GLY A 238 -8.06 1.52 -30.44
C GLY A 238 -7.62 1.98 -29.05
N HIS A 239 -7.32 1.04 -28.14
CA HIS A 239 -6.80 1.31 -26.82
C HIS A 239 -5.48 0.57 -26.59
N ASN A 240 -4.52 1.25 -25.93
CA ASN A 240 -3.29 0.61 -25.48
C ASN A 240 -3.61 -0.31 -24.27
N CYS A 241 -3.49 -1.62 -24.47
CA CYS A 241 -3.68 -2.62 -23.42
C CYS A 241 -2.36 -3.31 -23.10
N ASN A 242 -2.14 -3.68 -21.84
CA ASN A 242 -1.02 -4.55 -21.49
C ASN A 242 -1.25 -5.94 -22.11
N LYS A 243 -0.17 -6.53 -22.64
CA LYS A 243 -0.23 -7.89 -23.14
C LYS A 243 -0.25 -8.90 -22.01
N GLN A 244 -1.12 -9.89 -22.17
CA GLN A 244 -1.13 -11.07 -21.30
C GLN A 244 0.10 -11.93 -21.58
N VAL A 245 0.75 -12.42 -20.53
CA VAL A 245 1.90 -13.33 -20.63
C VAL A 245 1.47 -14.72 -20.18
N TRP A 246 1.35 -15.62 -21.16
CA TRP A 246 0.94 -17.02 -20.92
C TRP A 246 2.12 -17.95 -20.77
N GLY A 247 3.09 -17.87 -21.67
CA GLY A 247 4.31 -18.68 -21.65
C GLY A 247 5.47 -17.89 -21.06
N LEU A 248 6.26 -18.50 -20.20
CA LEU A 248 7.48 -17.96 -19.63
C LEU A 248 8.62 -18.96 -19.70
N TRP A 249 9.81 -18.46 -20.03
CA TRP A 249 11.04 -19.25 -19.96
C TRP A 249 12.24 -18.34 -19.65
N ALA A 250 13.10 -18.77 -18.74
CA ALA A 250 14.37 -18.11 -18.46
C ALA A 250 15.50 -18.94 -19.08
N ASP A 251 16.31 -18.35 -19.96
CA ASP A 251 17.45 -19.03 -20.55
C ASP A 251 18.75 -18.82 -19.73
N ASN A 252 19.79 -19.54 -20.10
CA ASN A 252 21.12 -19.45 -19.44
C ASN A 252 21.85 -18.12 -19.69
N ASN A 253 21.36 -17.29 -20.63
CA ASN A 253 21.91 -15.98 -20.96
C ASN A 253 21.21 -14.82 -20.24
N ARG A 254 20.44 -15.10 -19.20
CA ARG A 254 19.61 -14.13 -18.44
C ARG A 254 18.58 -13.42 -19.30
N GLN A 255 18.10 -14.07 -20.37
CA GLN A 255 16.99 -13.57 -21.16
C GLN A 255 15.71 -14.25 -20.69
N ILE A 256 14.65 -13.47 -20.59
CA ILE A 256 13.33 -13.98 -20.26
C ILE A 256 12.47 -13.93 -21.52
N TRP A 257 12.04 -15.10 -21.93
CA TRP A 257 11.17 -15.28 -23.08
C TRP A 257 9.72 -15.18 -22.64
N LEU A 258 8.97 -14.33 -23.32
CA LEU A 258 7.59 -13.96 -22.99
C LEU A 258 6.67 -14.41 -24.12
N GLY A 259 5.80 -15.35 -23.85
CA GLY A 259 4.78 -15.82 -24.77
C GLY A 259 3.47 -15.06 -24.61
N GLY A 260 3.08 -14.34 -25.63
CA GLY A 260 1.85 -13.55 -25.67
C GLY A 260 0.99 -13.83 -26.90
N GLU A 261 0.07 -12.92 -27.22
CA GLU A 261 -0.77 -12.96 -28.42
C GLU A 261 -0.01 -12.39 -29.60
N GLY A 262 0.23 -13.21 -30.62
CA GLY A 262 0.82 -12.83 -31.92
C GLY A 262 2.32 -12.58 -31.93
N GLU A 263 2.99 -12.71 -30.81
CA GLU A 263 4.40 -12.30 -30.65
C GLU A 263 5.12 -13.13 -29.59
N LEU A 264 6.43 -13.27 -29.79
CA LEU A 264 7.37 -13.77 -28.79
C LEU A 264 8.25 -12.60 -28.34
N GLY A 265 8.20 -12.26 -27.06
CA GLY A 265 8.98 -11.18 -26.46
C GLY A 265 10.28 -11.70 -25.85
N ILE A 266 11.35 -10.90 -25.91
CA ILE A 266 12.60 -11.14 -25.19
C ILE A 266 12.85 -9.97 -24.25
N TYR A 267 12.83 -10.23 -22.96
CA TYR A 267 13.19 -9.26 -21.94
C TYR A 267 14.63 -9.47 -21.46
N LYS A 268 15.37 -8.36 -21.36
CA LYS A 268 16.68 -8.26 -20.71
C LYS A 268 16.64 -7.08 -19.75
N GLU A 269 17.15 -7.25 -18.57
CA GLU A 269 17.17 -6.18 -17.57
C GLU A 269 17.82 -4.91 -18.12
N GLY A 270 17.17 -3.77 -17.89
CA GLY A 270 17.63 -2.46 -18.35
C GLY A 270 17.53 -2.19 -19.85
N LYS A 271 16.85 -3.06 -20.63
CA LYS A 271 16.64 -2.90 -22.08
C LYS A 271 15.16 -2.94 -22.42
N GLU A 272 14.81 -2.31 -23.54
CA GLU A 272 13.50 -2.48 -24.15
C GLU A 272 13.26 -3.94 -24.57
N ILE A 273 12.00 -4.38 -24.58
CA ILE A 273 11.61 -5.74 -24.97
C ILE A 273 11.79 -5.87 -26.48
N GLU A 274 12.64 -6.82 -26.91
CA GLU A 274 12.75 -7.22 -28.32
C GLU A 274 11.53 -8.09 -28.68
N ILE A 275 10.83 -7.73 -29.76
CA ILE A 275 9.60 -8.41 -30.17
C ILE A 275 9.87 -9.19 -31.46
N ILE A 276 9.54 -10.49 -31.45
CA ILE A 276 9.57 -11.37 -32.61
C ILE A 276 8.13 -11.64 -33.05
N PRO A 277 7.70 -11.13 -34.20
CA PRO A 277 6.34 -11.34 -34.69
C PRO A 277 6.11 -12.78 -35.16
N LEU A 278 4.96 -13.34 -34.78
CA LEU A 278 4.55 -14.67 -35.26
C LEU A 278 3.90 -14.54 -36.64
N ASN A 279 4.73 -14.57 -37.68
CA ASN A 279 4.26 -14.47 -39.08
C ASN A 279 4.87 -15.53 -40.01
N GLN A 280 5.44 -16.58 -39.43
CA GLN A 280 6.02 -17.71 -40.13
C GLN A 280 5.17 -18.98 -39.89
N CYS A 281 5.27 -19.95 -40.80
CA CYS A 281 4.42 -21.13 -40.80
C CYS A 281 2.91 -20.80 -40.87
N ARG A 282 2.13 -21.37 -39.98
CA ARG A 282 0.67 -21.14 -39.82
C ARG A 282 0.36 -20.11 -38.74
N LEU A 283 1.38 -19.55 -38.12
CA LEU A 283 1.23 -18.59 -37.03
C LEU A 283 0.86 -17.20 -37.57
N ASN A 284 0.07 -16.49 -36.80
CA ASN A 284 -0.41 -15.16 -37.14
C ASN A 284 -0.58 -14.30 -35.89
N LYS A 285 -0.98 -13.04 -36.06
CA LYS A 285 -1.21 -12.09 -34.98
C LYS A 285 -2.25 -12.49 -33.92
N GLN A 286 -3.05 -13.53 -34.17
CA GLN A 286 -4.07 -14.04 -33.24
C GLN A 286 -3.62 -15.34 -32.55
N THR A 287 -2.42 -15.84 -32.87
CA THR A 287 -1.86 -17.04 -32.25
C THR A 287 -1.37 -16.71 -30.85
N HIS A 288 -1.91 -17.40 -29.84
CA HIS A 288 -1.41 -17.29 -28.47
C HIS A 288 -0.35 -18.35 -28.20
N ILE A 289 0.79 -17.92 -27.63
CA ILE A 289 1.80 -18.82 -27.09
C ILE A 289 1.42 -19.15 -25.65
N SER A 290 0.97 -20.35 -25.38
CA SER A 290 0.51 -20.81 -24.08
C SER A 290 1.63 -21.28 -23.16
N VAL A 291 2.69 -21.84 -23.72
CA VAL A 291 3.85 -22.38 -22.98
C VAL A 291 5.12 -22.31 -23.82
N ILE A 292 6.25 -22.08 -23.16
CA ILE A 292 7.60 -22.05 -23.77
C ILE A 292 8.47 -23.07 -23.03
N HIS A 293 9.27 -23.81 -23.80
CA HIS A 293 10.29 -24.73 -23.28
C HIS A 293 11.53 -24.63 -24.16
N GLN A 294 12.72 -24.55 -23.58
CA GLN A 294 13.98 -24.63 -24.31
C GLN A 294 14.54 -26.03 -24.21
N ASP A 295 14.75 -26.68 -25.33
CA ASP A 295 15.36 -28.00 -25.37
C ASP A 295 16.89 -27.96 -25.12
N LYS A 296 17.48 -29.10 -24.91
CA LYS A 296 18.94 -29.26 -24.70
C LYS A 296 19.81 -28.76 -25.85
N HIS A 297 19.23 -28.50 -27.02
CA HIS A 297 19.92 -27.95 -28.18
C HIS A 297 19.86 -26.43 -28.26
N GLY A 298 19.06 -25.79 -27.36
CA GLY A 298 18.89 -24.36 -27.30
C GLY A 298 17.71 -23.85 -28.14
N ASP A 299 16.98 -24.72 -28.83
CA ASP A 299 15.78 -24.38 -29.58
C ASP A 299 14.58 -24.17 -28.64
N LEU A 300 13.73 -23.16 -28.92
CA LEU A 300 12.55 -22.86 -28.12
C LEU A 300 11.32 -23.50 -28.71
N TRP A 301 10.74 -24.40 -27.95
CA TRP A 301 9.44 -25.04 -28.23
C TRP A 301 8.33 -24.11 -27.77
N LEU A 302 7.49 -23.70 -28.70
CA LEU A 302 6.36 -22.81 -28.47
C LEU A 302 5.07 -23.61 -28.59
N GLY A 303 4.40 -23.83 -27.46
CA GLY A 303 3.06 -24.40 -27.45
C GLY A 303 2.05 -23.31 -27.77
N THR A 304 1.14 -23.57 -28.69
CA THR A 304 0.19 -22.57 -29.13
C THR A 304 -1.25 -23.00 -28.90
N HIS A 305 -2.14 -22.02 -28.82
CA HIS A 305 -3.59 -22.27 -28.85
C HIS A 305 -4.05 -22.44 -30.30
N LYS A 306 -4.62 -23.59 -30.63
CA LYS A 306 -5.17 -23.99 -31.95
C LYS A 306 -4.19 -24.10 -33.12
N HIS A 307 -2.88 -23.96 -32.91
CA HIS A 307 -1.90 -24.05 -34.00
C HIS A 307 -0.81 -25.08 -33.76
N GLY A 308 -0.95 -25.91 -32.71
CA GLY A 308 0.01 -26.97 -32.39
C GLY A 308 1.34 -26.46 -31.86
N VAL A 309 2.45 -27.11 -32.23
CA VAL A 309 3.80 -26.82 -31.74
C VAL A 309 4.58 -26.08 -32.83
N ALA A 310 5.21 -24.97 -32.44
CA ALA A 310 6.22 -24.30 -33.23
C ALA A 310 7.57 -24.31 -32.53
N ILE A 311 8.65 -24.34 -33.29
CA ILE A 311 10.03 -24.29 -32.77
C ILE A 311 10.68 -23.03 -33.31
N TYR A 312 11.12 -22.15 -32.41
CA TYR A 312 11.94 -21.01 -32.74
C TYR A 312 13.42 -21.34 -32.57
N HIS A 313 14.20 -21.08 -33.61
CA HIS A 313 15.64 -21.30 -33.64
C HIS A 313 16.37 -19.96 -33.41
N PRO A 314 16.93 -19.71 -32.21
CA PRO A 314 17.56 -18.41 -31.88
C PRO A 314 18.69 -18.03 -32.84
N ASP A 315 19.53 -19.01 -33.28
CA ASP A 315 20.67 -18.78 -34.14
C ASP A 315 20.28 -18.26 -35.54
N THR A 316 19.19 -18.79 -36.09
CA THR A 316 18.72 -18.47 -37.46
C THR A 316 17.55 -17.48 -37.47
N LYS A 317 16.96 -17.21 -36.32
CA LYS A 317 15.73 -16.42 -36.15
C LYS A 317 14.56 -16.94 -36.99
N ARG A 318 14.50 -18.25 -37.23
CA ARG A 318 13.43 -18.93 -37.99
C ARG A 318 12.50 -19.68 -37.07
N ILE A 319 11.25 -19.78 -37.48
CA ILE A 319 10.22 -20.59 -36.84
C ILE A 319 9.89 -21.77 -37.77
N THR A 320 9.91 -22.98 -37.22
CA THR A 320 9.46 -24.20 -37.89
C THR A 320 8.26 -24.79 -37.14
N CYS A 321 7.28 -25.37 -37.82
CA CYS A 321 6.15 -26.00 -37.20
C CYS A 321 6.25 -27.52 -37.24
N ILE A 322 5.80 -28.18 -36.16
CA ILE A 322 5.77 -29.67 -36.08
C ILE A 322 4.30 -30.10 -36.09
N GLY A 323 4.08 -31.22 -36.80
CA GLY A 323 2.77 -31.83 -36.93
C GLY A 323 2.02 -31.37 -38.18
N ASP A 324 1.44 -32.32 -38.90
CA ASP A 324 0.66 -32.05 -40.12
C ASP A 324 -0.81 -31.99 -39.72
N ASP A 325 -1.27 -30.81 -39.40
CA ASP A 325 -2.64 -30.60 -38.90
C ASP A 325 -3.65 -30.67 -40.03
N LYS A 326 -4.05 -31.84 -40.40
CA LYS A 326 -5.29 -32.03 -41.17
C LYS A 326 -6.53 -31.64 -40.36
N ASP A 327 -6.40 -31.60 -39.02
CA ASP A 327 -7.50 -31.28 -38.10
C ASP A 327 -7.30 -29.96 -37.32
N GLY A 328 -6.20 -29.21 -37.52
CA GLY A 328 -6.00 -27.81 -37.16
C GLY A 328 -6.30 -27.31 -35.73
N SER A 329 -6.33 -28.18 -34.71
CA SER A 329 -6.90 -27.84 -33.41
C SER A 329 -6.16 -28.33 -32.17
N LEU A 330 -4.84 -28.52 -32.24
CA LEU A 330 -4.09 -28.91 -31.04
C LEU A 330 -3.80 -27.70 -30.16
N ASP A 331 -4.50 -27.62 -29.04
CA ASP A 331 -4.19 -26.71 -27.96
C ASP A 331 -3.10 -27.29 -27.08
N ILE A 332 -1.92 -26.70 -27.10
CA ILE A 332 -0.79 -27.16 -26.27
C ILE A 332 -0.87 -26.49 -24.90
N LEU A 333 -0.84 -27.30 -23.85
CA LEU A 333 -0.99 -26.82 -22.47
C LEU A 333 0.30 -26.90 -21.68
N CYS A 334 1.15 -27.91 -21.91
CA CYS A 334 2.43 -28.05 -21.23
C CYS A 334 3.45 -28.85 -22.03
N PHE A 335 4.72 -28.62 -21.72
CA PHE A 335 5.87 -29.43 -22.15
C PHE A 335 6.61 -30.00 -20.95
N TYR A 336 7.20 -31.18 -21.12
CA TYR A 336 8.12 -31.78 -20.18
C TYR A 336 9.21 -32.54 -20.96
N GLU A 337 10.48 -32.17 -20.82
CA GLU A 337 11.60 -32.89 -21.43
C GLU A 337 12.12 -33.96 -20.48
N ASP A 338 12.14 -35.20 -20.95
CA ASP A 338 12.67 -36.33 -20.20
C ASP A 338 14.19 -36.42 -20.32
N THR A 339 14.82 -37.19 -19.46
CA THR A 339 16.29 -37.36 -19.41
C THR A 339 16.89 -37.94 -20.69
N ASP A 340 16.13 -38.70 -21.47
CA ASP A 340 16.53 -39.23 -22.77
C ASP A 340 16.37 -38.24 -23.95
N GLY A 341 15.80 -37.06 -23.68
CA GLY A 341 15.52 -36.03 -24.69
C GLY A 341 14.17 -36.20 -25.39
N LYS A 342 13.32 -37.07 -24.91
CA LYS A 342 11.92 -37.15 -25.30
C LYS A 342 11.15 -36.00 -24.71
N ILE A 343 10.46 -35.21 -25.54
CA ILE A 343 9.61 -34.10 -25.08
C ILE A 343 8.17 -34.61 -25.02
N TRP A 344 7.61 -34.62 -23.79
CA TRP A 344 6.21 -34.92 -23.55
C TRP A 344 5.38 -33.67 -23.77
N ILE A 345 4.24 -33.80 -24.43
CA ILE A 345 3.39 -32.67 -24.85
C ILE A 345 1.97 -32.90 -24.35
N GLY A 346 1.56 -32.15 -23.37
CA GLY A 346 0.19 -32.17 -22.87
C GLY A 346 -0.68 -31.23 -23.70
N THR A 347 -1.83 -31.75 -24.14
CA THR A 347 -2.81 -31.01 -24.95
C THR A 347 -4.20 -31.07 -24.34
N GLN A 348 -5.12 -30.24 -24.85
CA GLN A 348 -6.54 -30.32 -24.47
C GLN A 348 -7.17 -31.66 -24.87
N SER A 349 -6.68 -32.32 -25.91
CA SER A 349 -7.22 -33.55 -26.46
C SER A 349 -6.51 -34.84 -26.03
N GLY A 350 -5.33 -34.72 -25.38
CA GLY A 350 -4.58 -35.89 -24.92
C GLY A 350 -3.08 -35.66 -24.83
N LEU A 351 -2.31 -36.74 -24.72
CA LEU A 351 -0.88 -36.77 -24.58
C LEU A 351 -0.18 -37.07 -25.89
N TYR A 352 0.80 -36.28 -26.24
CA TYR A 352 1.70 -36.52 -27.35
C TYR A 352 3.14 -36.54 -26.83
N SER A 353 4.04 -37.03 -27.65
CA SER A 353 5.47 -36.90 -27.41
C SER A 353 6.19 -36.62 -28.71
N ALA A 354 7.36 -36.00 -28.61
CA ALA A 354 8.25 -35.77 -29.74
C ALA A 354 9.63 -36.33 -29.42
N TYR A 355 10.16 -37.09 -30.35
CA TYR A 355 11.54 -37.56 -30.34
C TYR A 355 12.16 -37.22 -31.68
N ASN A 356 13.32 -36.57 -31.69
CA ASN A 356 13.94 -36.09 -32.94
C ASN A 356 12.98 -35.23 -33.81
N ARG A 357 12.08 -34.45 -33.18
CA ARG A 357 11.08 -33.60 -33.83
C ARG A 357 9.95 -34.34 -34.55
N GLU A 358 9.86 -35.63 -34.40
CA GLU A 358 8.71 -36.42 -34.87
C GLU A 358 7.65 -36.49 -33.79
N LEU A 359 6.44 -36.01 -34.10
CA LEU A 359 5.31 -36.00 -33.19
C LEU A 359 4.62 -37.36 -33.20
N THR A 360 4.45 -37.96 -32.03
CA THR A 360 3.77 -39.27 -31.86
C THR A 360 2.66 -39.16 -30.82
N GLN A 361 1.48 -39.67 -31.12
CA GLN A 361 0.38 -39.75 -30.16
C GLN A 361 0.57 -40.95 -29.23
N GLU A 362 0.43 -40.74 -27.93
CA GLU A 362 0.61 -41.76 -26.90
C GLU A 362 -0.72 -42.57 -26.67
N ASP A 363 -1.10 -43.40 -27.62
CA ASP A 363 -2.40 -44.10 -27.66
C ASP A 363 -2.75 -44.90 -26.41
N LYS A 364 -1.76 -45.54 -25.79
CA LYS A 364 -1.98 -46.36 -24.58
C LYS A 364 -2.46 -45.50 -23.40
N ILE A 365 -1.84 -44.35 -23.21
CA ILE A 365 -2.16 -43.41 -22.15
C ILE A 365 -3.45 -42.64 -22.49
N ASN A 366 -3.60 -42.24 -23.75
CA ASN A 366 -4.76 -41.50 -24.23
C ASN A 366 -6.09 -42.22 -24.08
N ARG A 367 -6.10 -43.54 -24.23
CA ARG A 367 -7.33 -44.34 -23.98
C ARG A 367 -7.85 -44.21 -22.56
N LEU A 368 -6.97 -43.96 -21.59
CA LEU A 368 -7.31 -43.77 -20.17
C LEU A 368 -7.63 -42.33 -19.83
N LEU A 369 -7.15 -41.36 -20.63
CA LEU A 369 -7.27 -39.92 -20.40
C LEU A 369 -8.20 -39.19 -21.40
N THR A 370 -9.10 -39.94 -22.06
CA THR A 370 -9.99 -39.38 -23.09
C THR A 370 -10.75 -38.16 -22.58
N ASN A 371 -10.64 -37.03 -23.32
CA ASN A 371 -11.25 -35.73 -23.03
C ASN A 371 -10.83 -35.11 -21.69
N LYS A 372 -9.70 -35.52 -21.12
CA LYS A 372 -9.10 -34.92 -19.93
C LYS A 372 -7.92 -34.07 -20.38
N GLY A 373 -8.08 -32.75 -20.51
CA GLY A 373 -6.99 -31.86 -20.90
C GLY A 373 -5.78 -31.99 -19.95
N ILE A 374 -4.59 -32.21 -20.50
CA ILE A 374 -3.36 -32.45 -19.75
C ILE A 374 -2.62 -31.14 -19.55
N ARG A 375 -2.61 -30.65 -18.32
CA ARG A 375 -2.08 -29.33 -17.96
C ARG A 375 -0.68 -29.36 -17.40
N SER A 376 -0.25 -30.48 -16.84
CA SER A 376 1.10 -30.61 -16.29
C SER A 376 1.59 -32.05 -16.34
N ILE A 377 2.87 -32.22 -16.60
CA ILE A 377 3.53 -33.53 -16.71
C ILE A 377 4.82 -33.46 -15.93
N LEU A 378 5.11 -34.51 -15.15
CA LEU A 378 6.33 -34.59 -14.37
C LEU A 378 6.78 -36.07 -14.30
N ARG A 379 8.06 -36.38 -14.50
CA ARG A 379 8.63 -37.68 -14.14
C ARG A 379 9.43 -37.52 -12.85
N ASP A 380 9.04 -38.26 -11.82
CA ASP A 380 9.75 -38.22 -10.56
C ASP A 380 11.09 -39.00 -10.62
N LYS A 381 11.95 -38.83 -9.63
CA LYS A 381 13.24 -39.49 -9.51
C LYS A 381 13.16 -41.02 -9.51
N ASN A 382 11.98 -41.61 -9.22
CA ASN A 382 11.74 -43.06 -9.22
C ASN A 382 11.23 -43.55 -10.58
N GLY A 383 11.21 -42.71 -11.59
CA GLY A 383 10.80 -42.99 -12.95
C GLY A 383 9.27 -43.01 -13.17
N LYS A 384 8.45 -42.71 -12.16
CA LYS A 384 7.00 -42.61 -12.31
C LYS A 384 6.60 -41.35 -13.05
N LEU A 385 5.73 -41.49 -14.04
CA LEU A 385 5.19 -40.35 -14.80
C LEU A 385 3.90 -39.86 -14.14
N TRP A 386 3.92 -38.61 -13.65
CA TRP A 386 2.76 -37.94 -13.05
C TRP A 386 2.10 -37.07 -14.12
N ILE A 387 0.81 -37.19 -14.29
CA ILE A 387 0.02 -36.44 -15.27
C ILE A 387 -1.11 -35.73 -14.57
N GLY A 388 -1.07 -34.42 -14.61
CA GLY A 388 -2.09 -33.52 -14.10
C GLY A 388 -3.14 -33.20 -15.17
N ALA A 389 -4.39 -33.51 -14.87
CA ALA A 389 -5.54 -33.30 -15.75
C ALA A 389 -6.81 -33.02 -14.89
N LYS A 390 -8.00 -33.47 -15.34
CA LYS A 390 -9.16 -33.61 -14.46
C LYS A 390 -8.94 -34.83 -13.53
N GLY A 391 -8.10 -34.65 -12.51
CA GLY A 391 -7.54 -35.66 -11.64
C GLY A 391 -6.02 -35.75 -11.80
N LEU A 392 -5.38 -36.57 -10.95
CA LEU A 392 -3.96 -36.85 -10.98
C LEU A 392 -3.75 -38.32 -11.32
N PHE A 393 -2.92 -38.62 -12.32
CA PHE A 393 -2.69 -39.93 -12.84
C PHE A 393 -1.22 -40.31 -12.79
N LEU A 394 -0.90 -41.48 -12.28
CA LEU A 394 0.48 -41.99 -12.19
C LEU A 394 0.63 -43.18 -13.10
N PHE A 395 1.64 -43.17 -13.93
CA PHE A 395 2.02 -44.22 -14.86
C PHE A 395 3.41 -44.78 -14.57
N ASP A 396 3.62 -46.03 -14.84
CA ASP A 396 4.93 -46.66 -14.79
C ASP A 396 5.74 -46.41 -16.08
N ASP A 397 6.98 -46.87 -16.12
CA ASP A 397 7.88 -46.73 -17.28
C ASP A 397 7.36 -47.44 -18.56
N LYS A 398 6.42 -48.36 -18.42
CA LYS A 398 5.79 -49.07 -19.53
C LYS A 398 4.50 -48.40 -20.01
N GLY A 399 4.12 -47.26 -19.41
CA GLY A 399 2.87 -46.58 -19.70
C GLY A 399 1.63 -47.26 -19.17
N GLN A 400 1.77 -48.12 -18.13
CA GLN A 400 0.63 -48.72 -17.45
C GLN A 400 0.18 -47.83 -16.30
N LEU A 401 -1.13 -47.66 -16.14
CA LEU A 401 -1.69 -46.87 -15.04
C LEU A 401 -1.36 -47.57 -13.71
N PHE A 402 -0.57 -46.84 -12.89
CA PHE A 402 -0.20 -47.29 -11.56
C PHE A 402 -1.24 -46.87 -10.51
N GLN A 403 -1.70 -45.62 -10.58
CA GLN A 403 -2.67 -45.07 -9.65
C GLN A 403 -3.47 -43.95 -10.31
N GLU A 404 -4.74 -43.83 -9.94
CA GLU A 404 -5.61 -42.72 -10.26
C GLU A 404 -6.06 -42.05 -8.96
N LEU A 405 -5.91 -40.70 -8.84
CA LEU A 405 -6.28 -39.89 -7.69
C LEU A 405 -7.31 -38.88 -8.14
N THR A 406 -8.57 -39.14 -7.89
CA THR A 406 -9.70 -38.27 -8.26
C THR A 406 -10.72 -38.17 -7.14
N THR A 407 -11.66 -37.27 -7.26
CA THR A 407 -12.78 -37.17 -6.30
C THR A 407 -13.66 -38.40 -6.26
N GLU A 408 -13.74 -39.16 -7.35
CA GLU A 408 -14.45 -40.47 -7.42
C GLU A 408 -13.78 -41.50 -6.53
N GLN A 409 -12.49 -41.37 -6.28
CA GLN A 409 -11.69 -42.24 -5.43
C GLN A 409 -11.39 -41.62 -4.05
N SER A 410 -12.20 -40.63 -3.61
CA SER A 410 -12.11 -39.98 -2.29
C SER A 410 -10.88 -39.10 -2.10
N PHE A 411 -10.16 -38.70 -3.15
CA PHE A 411 -9.12 -37.68 -3.08
C PHE A 411 -9.69 -36.29 -3.38
N PRO A 412 -9.23 -35.22 -2.72
CA PRO A 412 -9.72 -33.86 -2.94
C PRO A 412 -9.12 -33.22 -4.22
N ILE A 413 -9.09 -33.98 -5.34
CA ILE A 413 -8.48 -33.54 -6.59
C ILE A 413 -9.53 -33.52 -7.70
N ARG A 414 -10.01 -32.30 -8.05
CA ARG A 414 -10.91 -32.11 -9.20
C ARG A 414 -10.15 -31.81 -10.48
N SER A 415 -9.15 -30.95 -10.39
CA SER A 415 -8.33 -30.54 -11.51
C SER A 415 -6.94 -30.17 -11.01
N VAL A 416 -5.93 -30.70 -11.68
CA VAL A 416 -4.53 -30.34 -11.44
C VAL A 416 -4.13 -29.29 -12.45
N ASN A 417 -3.58 -28.16 -11.98
CA ASN A 417 -3.10 -27.08 -12.82
C ASN A 417 -1.57 -27.14 -13.00
N TYR A 418 -0.84 -27.59 -11.96
CA TYR A 418 0.61 -27.62 -11.98
C TYR A 418 1.20 -28.75 -11.13
N LEU A 419 2.33 -29.30 -11.56
CA LEU A 419 3.14 -30.30 -10.86
C LEU A 419 4.57 -29.82 -10.74
N MET A 420 5.18 -30.00 -9.58
CA MET A 420 6.58 -29.67 -9.32
C MET A 420 7.19 -30.71 -8.37
N GLU A 421 8.41 -31.17 -8.63
CA GLU A 421 9.26 -31.86 -7.66
C GLU A 421 10.21 -30.85 -7.02
N ASP A 422 10.21 -30.76 -5.69
CA ASP A 422 11.09 -29.84 -4.98
C ASP A 422 12.52 -30.43 -4.76
N SER A 423 13.43 -29.64 -4.26
CA SER A 423 14.80 -30.04 -3.97
C SER A 423 14.89 -31.19 -2.95
N ARG A 424 13.85 -31.36 -2.11
CA ARG A 424 13.70 -32.44 -1.13
C ARG A 424 12.97 -33.65 -1.70
N LYS A 425 12.66 -33.65 -2.99
CA LYS A 425 12.01 -34.74 -3.73
C LYS A 425 10.56 -34.98 -3.36
N ARG A 426 9.88 -33.99 -2.79
CA ARG A 426 8.43 -33.99 -2.57
C ARG A 426 7.73 -33.54 -3.84
N ILE A 427 6.57 -34.11 -4.09
CA ILE A 427 5.75 -33.76 -5.26
C ILE A 427 4.65 -32.79 -4.82
N TRP A 428 4.70 -31.61 -5.40
CA TRP A 428 3.74 -30.54 -5.19
C TRP A 428 2.71 -30.53 -6.29
N VAL A 429 1.44 -30.55 -5.91
CA VAL A 429 0.30 -30.63 -6.83
C VAL A 429 -0.58 -29.41 -6.61
N GLY A 430 -0.49 -28.44 -7.52
CA GLY A 430 -1.35 -27.25 -7.53
C GLY A 430 -2.71 -27.56 -8.14
N THR A 431 -3.78 -27.29 -7.40
CA THR A 431 -5.15 -27.61 -7.80
C THR A 431 -6.05 -26.37 -7.74
N ASN A 432 -7.32 -26.52 -8.14
CA ASN A 432 -8.34 -25.50 -7.92
C ASN A 432 -8.81 -25.41 -6.46
N ASP A 433 -8.40 -26.35 -5.61
CA ASP A 433 -8.80 -26.44 -4.20
C ASP A 433 -7.59 -26.51 -3.26
N GLY A 434 -6.57 -25.72 -3.56
CA GLY A 434 -5.33 -25.65 -2.79
C GLY A 434 -4.22 -26.52 -3.35
N ILE A 435 -3.31 -26.92 -2.47
CA ILE A 435 -2.10 -27.66 -2.80
C ILE A 435 -2.09 -28.98 -2.05
N LEU A 436 -1.74 -30.04 -2.75
CA LEU A 436 -1.39 -31.31 -2.13
C LEU A 436 0.11 -31.54 -2.25
N VAL A 437 0.71 -32.05 -1.19
CA VAL A 437 2.14 -32.36 -1.14
C VAL A 437 2.31 -33.82 -0.79
N PHE A 438 2.84 -34.58 -1.74
CA PHE A 438 3.15 -36.01 -1.55
C PHE A 438 4.64 -36.17 -1.28
N ARG A 439 4.97 -37.08 -0.41
CA ARG A 439 6.34 -37.47 -0.13
C ARG A 439 7.01 -38.15 -1.32
N ASP A 440 6.31 -39.10 -1.91
CA ASP A 440 6.70 -39.87 -3.11
C ASP A 440 5.50 -40.66 -3.65
N ALA A 441 5.68 -41.35 -4.79
CA ALA A 441 4.66 -42.15 -5.43
C ALA A 441 4.27 -43.44 -4.66
N SER A 442 5.04 -43.83 -3.65
CA SER A 442 4.77 -45.06 -2.86
C SER A 442 3.93 -44.80 -1.61
N HIS A 443 3.80 -43.52 -1.21
CA HIS A 443 3.09 -43.09 0.01
C HIS A 443 2.02 -42.06 -0.32
N LEU A 444 1.06 -42.43 -1.19
CA LEU A 444 0.04 -41.49 -1.68
C LEU A 444 -1.05 -41.20 -0.64
N GLU A 445 -1.19 -42.01 0.41
CA GLU A 445 -2.14 -41.80 1.50
C GLU A 445 -1.61 -40.78 2.55
N ASP A 446 -0.28 -40.63 2.61
CA ASP A 446 0.39 -39.67 3.51
C ASP A 446 0.70 -38.39 2.74
N TYR A 447 -0.30 -37.53 2.58
CA TYR A 447 -0.17 -36.23 1.94
C TYR A 447 -0.55 -35.08 2.86
N SER A 448 0.06 -33.94 2.65
CA SER A 448 -0.36 -32.68 3.28
C SER A 448 -1.26 -31.91 2.33
N HIS A 449 -2.35 -31.36 2.85
CA HIS A 449 -3.23 -30.46 2.09
C HIS A 449 -3.15 -29.05 2.69
N TYR A 450 -2.87 -28.06 1.84
CA TYR A 450 -2.81 -26.65 2.21
C TYR A 450 -3.89 -25.87 1.47
N GLY A 451 -4.71 -25.15 2.21
CA GLY A 451 -5.82 -24.37 1.71
C GLY A 451 -6.04 -23.08 2.50
N THR A 452 -7.28 -22.64 2.59
CA THR A 452 -7.65 -21.41 3.34
C THR A 452 -7.38 -21.51 4.84
N LYS A 453 -7.39 -22.70 5.42
CA LYS A 453 -7.08 -22.91 6.85
C LYS A 453 -5.62 -22.58 7.18
N GLU A 454 -4.72 -22.85 6.25
CA GLU A 454 -3.29 -22.55 6.36
C GLU A 454 -2.96 -21.12 5.85
N GLY A 455 -3.99 -20.31 5.62
CA GLY A 455 -3.85 -18.90 5.26
C GLY A 455 -3.73 -18.61 3.78
N LEU A 456 -3.97 -19.56 2.90
CA LEU A 456 -3.99 -19.31 1.46
C LEU A 456 -5.21 -18.42 1.10
N GLN A 457 -4.96 -17.25 0.51
CA GLN A 457 -5.99 -16.29 0.22
C GLN A 457 -6.94 -16.72 -0.91
N ASN A 458 -6.43 -17.51 -1.86
CA ASN A 458 -7.19 -18.08 -2.94
C ASN A 458 -6.71 -19.51 -3.22
N THR A 459 -7.62 -20.46 -3.32
CA THR A 459 -7.29 -21.90 -3.46
C THR A 459 -7.01 -22.32 -4.90
N ASN A 460 -7.29 -21.47 -5.89
CA ASN A 460 -6.98 -21.79 -7.29
C ASN A 460 -5.51 -21.53 -7.57
N VAL A 461 -4.67 -22.53 -7.35
CA VAL A 461 -3.22 -22.46 -7.56
C VAL A 461 -2.91 -22.63 -9.04
N ARG A 462 -2.20 -21.66 -9.63
CA ARG A 462 -1.90 -21.57 -11.05
C ARG A 462 -0.53 -22.13 -11.41
N ALA A 463 0.49 -21.75 -10.64
CA ALA A 463 1.85 -22.24 -10.79
C ALA A 463 2.56 -22.30 -9.44
N ILE A 464 3.58 -23.16 -9.33
CA ILE A 464 4.38 -23.36 -8.12
C ILE A 464 5.85 -23.31 -8.53
N GLN A 465 6.68 -22.59 -7.78
CA GLN A 465 8.11 -22.49 -8.01
C GLN A 465 8.88 -22.53 -6.69
N GLU A 466 9.95 -23.30 -6.64
CA GLU A 466 10.92 -23.29 -5.55
C GLU A 466 12.02 -22.27 -5.86
N ASP A 467 12.40 -21.45 -4.87
CA ASP A 467 13.55 -20.57 -4.99
C ASP A 467 14.86 -21.29 -4.61
N HIS A 468 16.01 -20.61 -4.77
CA HIS A 468 17.32 -21.20 -4.48
C HIS A 468 17.53 -21.54 -3.00
N ASP A 469 16.75 -20.96 -2.09
CA ASP A 469 16.80 -21.25 -0.65
C ASP A 469 15.85 -22.39 -0.24
N GLY A 470 15.13 -22.96 -1.20
CA GLY A 470 14.16 -24.03 -0.96
C GLY A 470 12.80 -23.55 -0.48
N THR A 471 12.51 -22.25 -0.57
CA THR A 471 11.20 -21.67 -0.23
C THR A 471 10.23 -21.86 -1.39
N ILE A 472 9.01 -22.24 -1.08
CA ILE A 472 7.97 -22.47 -2.08
C ILE A 472 7.15 -21.19 -2.28
N TRP A 473 7.07 -20.77 -3.52
CA TRP A 473 6.28 -19.66 -4.02
C TRP A 473 5.22 -20.17 -4.99
N LEU A 474 4.07 -19.54 -4.99
CA LEU A 474 2.97 -19.92 -5.87
C LEU A 474 2.16 -18.71 -6.33
N SER A 475 1.59 -18.81 -7.51
CA SER A 475 0.63 -17.85 -8.03
C SER A 475 -0.79 -18.39 -7.90
N THR A 476 -1.73 -17.51 -7.61
CA THR A 476 -3.17 -17.79 -7.49
C THR A 476 -3.97 -16.71 -8.21
N ASN A 477 -5.28 -16.82 -8.26
CA ASN A 477 -6.13 -15.73 -8.77
C ASN A 477 -6.14 -14.47 -7.87
N ALA A 478 -5.62 -14.56 -6.64
CA ALA A 478 -5.55 -13.42 -5.72
C ALA A 478 -4.16 -12.77 -5.62
N GLY A 479 -3.16 -13.31 -6.32
CA GLY A 479 -1.78 -12.82 -6.27
C GLY A 479 -0.74 -13.91 -6.07
N ILE A 480 0.38 -13.54 -5.48
CA ILE A 480 1.51 -14.42 -5.15
C ILE A 480 1.44 -14.82 -3.68
N SER A 481 1.74 -16.07 -3.38
CA SER A 481 1.82 -16.57 -2.01
C SER A 481 3.13 -17.29 -1.76
N ARG A 482 3.67 -17.17 -0.55
CA ARG A 482 4.89 -17.82 -0.07
C ARG A 482 4.57 -18.71 1.11
N LEU A 483 5.05 -19.94 1.11
CA LEU A 483 4.89 -20.85 2.25
C LEU A 483 5.98 -20.62 3.30
N ASP A 484 5.59 -20.43 4.55
CA ASP A 484 6.46 -20.61 5.70
C ASP A 484 6.39 -22.08 6.16
N GLU A 485 7.43 -22.84 5.89
CA GLU A 485 7.48 -24.25 6.26
C GLU A 485 7.50 -24.50 7.78
N LYS A 486 7.96 -23.53 8.60
CA LYS A 486 8.03 -23.67 10.05
C LYS A 486 6.64 -23.59 10.69
N THR A 487 5.86 -22.62 10.26
CA THR A 487 4.50 -22.37 10.76
C THR A 487 3.45 -23.11 9.95
N LYS A 488 3.79 -23.60 8.75
CA LYS A 488 2.89 -24.21 7.74
C LYS A 488 1.78 -23.23 7.32
N THR A 489 2.09 -21.95 7.24
CA THR A 489 1.15 -20.89 6.85
C THR A 489 1.65 -20.13 5.63
N PHE A 490 0.72 -19.48 4.92
CA PHE A 490 1.04 -18.70 3.74
C PHE A 490 1.11 -17.22 4.02
N TYR A 491 2.12 -16.56 3.48
CA TYR A 491 2.20 -15.12 3.28
C TYR A 491 1.66 -14.78 1.90
N ASN A 492 0.70 -13.85 1.83
CA ASN A 492 0.03 -13.50 0.58
C ASN A 492 0.36 -12.05 0.19
N TYR A 493 0.68 -11.87 -1.09
CA TYR A 493 1.05 -10.59 -1.71
C TYR A 493 0.08 -10.28 -2.84
N ASN A 494 -0.34 -9.03 -2.95
CA ASN A 494 -1.33 -8.57 -3.91
C ASN A 494 -0.92 -7.23 -4.55
N HIS A 495 -1.83 -6.55 -5.23
CA HIS A 495 -1.55 -5.30 -5.93
C HIS A 495 -1.00 -4.18 -5.02
N TYR A 496 -1.27 -4.18 -3.71
CA TYR A 496 -0.66 -3.23 -2.77
C TYR A 496 0.84 -3.49 -2.54
N ASP A 497 1.32 -4.67 -2.86
CA ASP A 497 2.71 -5.07 -2.77
C ASP A 497 3.47 -4.89 -4.10
N GLY A 498 2.77 -4.47 -5.16
CA GLY A 498 3.28 -4.33 -6.53
C GLY A 498 2.97 -5.52 -7.45
N VAL A 499 2.21 -6.51 -6.97
CA VAL A 499 1.76 -7.64 -7.80
C VAL A 499 0.75 -7.13 -8.84
N PRO A 500 0.86 -7.49 -10.13
CA PRO A 500 -0.04 -7.02 -11.16
C PRO A 500 -1.49 -7.46 -10.89
N MET A 501 -2.44 -6.61 -11.26
CA MET A 501 -3.87 -6.94 -11.19
C MET A 501 -4.25 -7.96 -12.28
N GLY A 502 -5.22 -8.81 -11.96
CA GLY A 502 -5.75 -9.83 -12.85
C GLY A 502 -5.28 -11.23 -12.51
N ASP A 503 -5.80 -12.22 -13.24
CA ASP A 503 -5.50 -13.63 -13.00
C ASP A 503 -4.08 -13.98 -13.48
N PHE A 504 -3.41 -14.83 -12.71
CA PHE A 504 -2.20 -15.51 -13.15
C PHE A 504 -2.53 -16.68 -14.09
N MET A 505 -1.56 -17.04 -14.95
CA MET A 505 -1.74 -18.07 -15.97
C MET A 505 -1.28 -19.44 -15.48
N ASP A 506 -1.99 -20.49 -15.92
CA ASP A 506 -1.67 -21.89 -15.56
C ASP A 506 -0.26 -22.24 -16.04
N GLY A 507 0.57 -22.73 -15.13
CA GLY A 507 1.92 -23.19 -15.42
C GLY A 507 2.92 -22.11 -15.86
N SER A 508 2.52 -20.85 -15.90
CA SER A 508 3.38 -19.75 -16.34
C SER A 508 4.31 -19.28 -15.22
N THR A 509 5.44 -19.94 -15.07
CA THR A 509 6.47 -19.60 -14.09
C THR A 509 7.85 -20.01 -14.59
N CYS A 510 8.88 -19.27 -14.19
CA CYS A 510 10.27 -19.66 -14.33
C CYS A 510 11.15 -18.99 -13.27
N ILE A 511 12.35 -19.51 -13.07
CA ILE A 511 13.41 -18.92 -12.26
C ILE A 511 14.60 -18.65 -13.13
N SER A 512 15.18 -17.44 -13.03
CA SER A 512 16.41 -17.11 -13.74
C SER A 512 17.65 -17.64 -13.02
N THR A 513 18.79 -17.66 -13.72
CA THR A 513 20.08 -18.14 -13.17
C THR A 513 20.56 -17.35 -11.96
N ASP A 514 20.12 -16.09 -11.80
CA ASP A 514 20.39 -15.21 -10.67
C ASP A 514 19.31 -15.26 -9.56
N GLY A 515 18.36 -16.20 -9.68
CA GLY A 515 17.39 -16.48 -8.63
C GLY A 515 16.16 -15.57 -8.61
N ILE A 516 15.95 -14.77 -9.66
CA ILE A 516 14.73 -13.97 -9.80
C ILE A 516 13.58 -14.89 -10.25
N LEU A 517 12.46 -14.80 -9.56
CA LEU A 517 11.25 -15.53 -9.88
C LEU A 517 10.35 -14.71 -10.82
N TYR A 518 9.75 -15.40 -11.79
CA TYR A 518 8.82 -14.82 -12.77
C TYR A 518 7.52 -15.60 -12.81
N PHE A 519 6.38 -14.88 -12.85
CA PHE A 519 5.03 -15.46 -12.97
C PHE A 519 4.23 -14.69 -14.01
N GLY A 520 3.67 -15.38 -14.99
CA GLY A 520 2.86 -14.78 -16.06
C GLY A 520 1.43 -14.46 -15.58
N SER A 521 0.94 -13.30 -16.00
CA SER A 521 -0.40 -12.83 -15.66
C SER A 521 -1.08 -12.09 -16.81
N GLN A 522 -2.36 -11.74 -16.61
CA GLN A 522 -3.11 -10.87 -17.52
C GLN A 522 -2.52 -9.46 -17.61
N GLY A 523 -1.85 -8.99 -16.57
CA GLY A 523 -1.24 -7.65 -16.50
C GLY A 523 0.21 -7.60 -17.02
N GLY A 524 0.80 -8.75 -17.43
CA GLY A 524 2.21 -8.87 -17.81
C GLY A 524 2.92 -9.98 -17.04
N ALA A 525 4.26 -9.96 -16.97
CA ALA A 525 5.02 -10.90 -16.15
C ALA A 525 5.45 -10.25 -14.83
N CYS A 526 4.93 -10.78 -13.73
CA CYS A 526 5.34 -10.40 -12.38
C CYS A 526 6.71 -11.00 -12.07
N TYR A 527 7.65 -10.20 -11.53
CA TYR A 527 8.96 -10.71 -11.11
C TYR A 527 9.45 -10.08 -9.82
N PHE A 528 10.27 -10.80 -9.07
CA PHE A 528 10.83 -10.35 -7.80
C PHE A 528 12.03 -11.19 -7.37
N THR A 529 12.87 -10.60 -6.50
CA THR A 529 13.98 -11.30 -5.84
C THR A 529 13.50 -11.80 -4.47
N PRO A 530 13.44 -13.13 -4.22
CA PRO A 530 12.93 -13.68 -2.95
C PRO A 530 13.61 -13.11 -1.71
N GLY A 531 14.92 -12.88 -1.75
CA GLY A 531 15.68 -12.32 -0.63
C GLY A 531 15.25 -10.91 -0.23
N GLU A 532 14.84 -10.08 -1.18
CA GLU A 532 14.36 -8.72 -0.94
C GLU A 532 12.96 -8.73 -0.31
N VAL A 533 12.10 -9.63 -0.77
CA VAL A 533 10.74 -9.80 -0.21
C VAL A 533 10.79 -10.31 1.24
N ASN A 534 11.81 -11.09 1.58
CA ASN A 534 12.02 -11.63 2.93
C ASN A 534 12.65 -10.62 3.90
N SER A 535 13.08 -9.45 3.43
CA SER A 535 13.69 -8.42 4.28
C SER A 535 12.68 -7.90 5.30
N ILE A 536 13.11 -7.83 6.57
CA ILE A 536 12.27 -7.30 7.66
C ILE A 536 12.21 -5.78 7.49
N ARG A 537 11.04 -5.28 7.13
CA ARG A 537 10.72 -3.84 7.15
C ARG A 537 10.01 -3.53 8.47
N LYS A 538 10.26 -2.34 9.04
CA LYS A 538 9.51 -1.86 10.19
C LYS A 538 8.47 -0.85 9.73
N PRO A 539 7.23 -0.91 10.24
CA PRO A 539 6.27 0.15 9.99
C PRO A 539 6.71 1.42 10.69
N ALA A 540 6.32 2.57 10.16
CA ALA A 540 6.44 3.82 10.87
C ALA A 540 5.57 3.80 12.16
N PRO A 541 5.89 4.61 13.18
CA PRO A 541 5.12 4.65 14.42
C PRO A 541 3.63 4.95 14.15
N VAL A 542 2.76 4.26 14.88
CA VAL A 542 1.33 4.54 14.82
C VAL A 542 1.01 5.88 15.46
N THR A 543 0.11 6.63 14.85
CA THR A 543 -0.31 7.95 15.32
C THR A 543 -1.83 7.97 15.49
N ILE A 544 -2.29 8.49 16.62
CA ILE A 544 -3.72 8.75 16.82
C ILE A 544 -4.05 10.07 16.13
N THR A 545 -4.88 10.01 15.08
CA THR A 545 -5.11 11.13 14.15
C THR A 545 -6.35 11.94 14.47
N GLN A 546 -7.37 11.32 15.12
CA GLN A 546 -8.63 12.02 15.40
C GLN A 546 -9.33 11.41 16.61
N PHE A 547 -9.98 12.27 17.40
CA PHE A 547 -10.92 11.92 18.44
C PHE A 547 -12.24 12.65 18.20
N SER A 548 -13.34 11.93 18.05
CA SER A 548 -14.65 12.52 17.77
C SER A 548 -15.68 12.01 18.77
N ILE A 549 -16.50 12.94 19.30
CA ILE A 549 -17.56 12.63 20.25
C ILE A 549 -18.87 12.53 19.48
N TYR A 550 -19.61 11.43 19.68
CA TYR A 550 -20.99 11.30 19.19
C TYR A 550 -21.96 11.85 20.24
N ASP A 551 -22.61 12.95 19.93
CA ASP A 551 -23.70 13.48 20.75
C ASP A 551 -25.06 13.04 20.15
N LYS A 552 -26.04 12.80 21.00
CA LYS A 552 -27.39 12.39 20.57
C LYS A 552 -28.11 13.43 19.69
N GLN A 553 -27.59 14.65 19.62
CA GLN A 553 -28.18 15.78 18.87
C GLN A 553 -27.36 16.24 17.65
N THR A 554 -26.11 15.80 17.51
CA THR A 554 -25.21 16.14 16.40
C THR A 554 -24.47 14.91 15.94
N GLU A 555 -24.34 14.70 14.62
CA GLU A 555 -23.80 13.46 14.04
C GLU A 555 -22.34 13.16 14.42
N SER A 556 -21.50 14.13 14.65
CA SER A 556 -20.20 14.01 15.32
C SER A 556 -19.61 15.40 15.59
N LYS A 557 -18.94 15.57 16.72
CA LYS A 557 -18.19 16.77 17.06
C LYS A 557 -16.73 16.41 17.23
N ASP A 558 -15.89 16.94 16.37
CA ASP A 558 -14.45 16.75 16.50
C ASP A 558 -13.92 17.59 17.66
N THR A 559 -13.01 17.02 18.43
CA THR A 559 -12.35 17.78 19.51
C THR A 559 -11.26 18.65 18.88
N GLU A 560 -11.22 19.92 19.23
CA GLU A 560 -10.16 20.83 18.86
C GLU A 560 -8.87 20.55 19.68
N HIS A 561 -8.24 19.44 19.45
CA HIS A 561 -6.94 19.15 20.03
C HIS A 561 -5.85 19.18 18.94
N PRO A 562 -4.66 19.73 19.24
CA PRO A 562 -3.56 19.68 18.29
C PRO A 562 -3.16 18.24 17.99
N LEU A 563 -2.88 17.96 16.73
CA LEU A 563 -2.36 16.65 16.28
C LEU A 563 -0.83 16.60 16.44
N PRO A 564 -0.24 15.43 16.75
CA PRO A 564 -0.88 14.15 17.06
C PRO A 564 -1.48 14.10 18.46
N LEU A 565 -2.52 13.28 18.63
CA LEU A 565 -3.20 13.05 19.92
C LEU A 565 -2.49 12.02 20.82
N THR A 566 -1.32 11.55 20.43
CA THR A 566 -0.54 10.59 21.22
C THR A 566 -0.17 11.21 22.56
N ASP A 567 -0.36 10.43 23.65
CA ASP A 567 -0.18 10.84 25.04
C ASP A 567 -1.05 12.03 25.52
N ALA A 568 -2.08 12.40 24.75
CA ALA A 568 -3.02 13.43 25.16
C ALA A 568 -3.96 12.95 26.29
N ASN A 569 -4.43 13.92 27.08
CA ASN A 569 -5.40 13.66 28.14
C ASN A 569 -6.74 14.27 27.78
N ILE A 570 -7.76 13.44 27.54
CA ILE A 570 -9.12 13.85 27.17
C ILE A 570 -10.03 13.66 28.37
N GLN A 571 -10.77 14.73 28.75
CA GLN A 571 -11.78 14.64 29.79
C GLN A 571 -13.16 14.78 29.17
N LEU A 572 -14.04 13.83 29.48
CA LEU A 572 -15.41 13.78 28.99
C LEU A 572 -16.39 13.80 30.16
N PRO A 573 -17.51 14.51 30.04
CA PRO A 573 -18.62 14.36 30.95
C PRO A 573 -19.36 13.02 30.73
N TYR A 574 -20.08 12.54 31.72
CA TYR A 574 -20.74 11.23 31.69
C TYR A 574 -21.75 11.04 30.54
N ASN A 575 -22.30 12.12 29.98
CA ASN A 575 -23.25 12.10 28.87
C ASN A 575 -22.57 12.06 27.49
N GLN A 576 -21.23 12.25 27.41
CA GLN A 576 -20.42 12.14 26.21
C GLN A 576 -19.56 10.87 26.24
N ASN A 577 -20.19 9.74 26.50
CA ASN A 577 -19.58 8.46 26.73
C ASN A 577 -19.56 7.54 25.47
N THR A 578 -19.88 8.12 24.32
CA THR A 578 -19.76 7.47 23.00
C THR A 578 -18.83 8.29 22.13
N PHE A 579 -17.71 7.69 21.73
CA PHE A 579 -16.67 8.39 20.98
C PHE A 579 -15.97 7.47 19.98
N LYS A 580 -15.37 8.08 18.97
CA LYS A 580 -14.59 7.44 17.93
C LYS A 580 -13.13 7.86 18.06
N ILE A 581 -12.23 6.91 17.94
CA ILE A 581 -10.77 7.12 17.86
C ILE A 581 -10.32 6.66 16.49
N SER A 582 -9.66 7.54 15.75
CA SER A 582 -9.02 7.22 14.47
C SER A 582 -7.51 7.22 14.63
N PHE A 583 -6.84 6.29 14.00
CA PHE A 583 -5.39 6.13 14.04
C PHE A 583 -4.88 5.65 12.68
N ASN A 584 -3.63 5.96 12.38
CA ASN A 584 -2.99 5.53 11.15
C ASN A 584 -1.46 5.53 11.32
N VAL A 585 -0.78 4.87 10.40
CA VAL A 585 0.64 5.04 10.14
C VAL A 585 0.77 6.11 9.05
N LEU A 586 1.60 7.13 9.29
CA LEU A 586 1.71 8.28 8.38
C LEU A 586 2.64 8.02 7.18
N ASP A 587 3.28 6.85 7.11
CA ASP A 587 3.96 6.39 5.92
C ASP A 587 2.94 5.80 4.94
N TYR A 588 2.56 6.58 3.95
CA TYR A 588 1.54 6.18 2.97
C TYR A 588 2.01 5.10 2.00
N ALA A 589 3.32 4.92 1.84
CA ALA A 589 3.89 3.88 0.99
C ALA A 589 3.55 2.46 1.48
N ILE A 590 3.46 2.27 2.80
CA ILE A 590 3.21 0.97 3.43
C ILE A 590 1.87 0.90 4.19
N SER A 591 1.12 1.99 4.24
CA SER A 591 -0.10 2.11 5.07
C SER A 591 -1.17 1.04 4.80
N SER A 592 -1.23 0.49 3.57
CA SER A 592 -2.13 -0.60 3.18
C SER A 592 -1.69 -1.99 3.66
N GLN A 593 -0.41 -2.14 4.01
CA GLN A 593 0.20 -3.39 4.48
C GLN A 593 0.23 -3.48 6.01
N VAL A 594 -0.16 -2.38 6.71
CA VAL A 594 -0.10 -2.30 8.17
C VAL A 594 -1.39 -2.85 8.78
N GLU A 595 -1.24 -3.75 9.73
CA GLU A 595 -2.30 -4.25 10.60
C GLU A 595 -2.22 -3.57 11.97
N PHE A 596 -3.39 -3.33 12.56
CA PHE A 596 -3.52 -2.65 13.85
C PHE A 596 -4.13 -3.57 14.88
N SER A 597 -3.65 -3.47 16.12
CA SER A 597 -4.28 -4.09 17.28
C SER A 597 -4.43 -3.04 18.38
N TYR A 598 -5.56 -3.04 19.06
CA TYR A 598 -5.88 -2.05 20.09
C TYR A 598 -6.39 -2.69 21.37
N ILE A 599 -6.32 -1.93 22.45
CA ILE A 599 -6.90 -2.24 23.75
C ILE A 599 -7.40 -0.94 24.41
N LEU A 600 -8.50 -1.01 25.16
CA LEU A 600 -8.94 0.05 26.06
C LEU A 600 -8.75 -0.42 27.50
N GLU A 601 -7.57 -0.19 28.06
CA GLU A 601 -7.24 -0.55 29.44
C GLU A 601 -8.19 0.20 30.42
N GLY A 602 -8.63 -0.49 31.43
CA GLY A 602 -9.64 -0.01 32.38
C GLY A 602 -11.06 -0.46 32.03
N LEU A 603 -11.32 -0.84 30.77
CA LEU A 603 -12.55 -1.50 30.34
C LEU A 603 -12.30 -3.00 30.13
N GLU A 604 -11.25 -3.34 29.39
CA GLU A 604 -10.91 -4.70 28.98
C GLU A 604 -9.39 -4.93 29.07
N ASN A 605 -8.98 -6.22 29.16
CA ASN A 605 -7.56 -6.61 29.26
C ASN A 605 -7.11 -7.43 28.03
N THR A 606 -7.86 -7.39 26.93
CA THR A 606 -7.60 -8.18 25.74
C THR A 606 -7.30 -7.28 24.56
N TRP A 607 -6.27 -7.64 23.76
CA TRP A 607 -5.96 -6.97 22.51
C TRP A 607 -6.86 -7.46 21.38
N TYR A 608 -7.43 -6.53 20.61
CA TYR A 608 -8.29 -6.80 19.47
C TYR A 608 -7.63 -6.37 18.16
N ASN A 609 -7.68 -7.23 17.16
CA ASN A 609 -7.22 -6.90 15.81
C ASN A 609 -8.32 -6.18 15.03
N THR A 610 -7.97 -5.11 14.32
CA THR A 610 -8.94 -4.25 13.63
C THR A 610 -9.39 -4.78 12.26
N GLN A 611 -8.79 -5.86 11.76
CA GLN A 611 -9.05 -6.41 10.41
C GLN A 611 -8.93 -5.37 9.27
N GLY A 612 -8.04 -4.38 9.44
CA GLY A 612 -7.81 -3.31 8.47
C GLY A 612 -8.55 -2.00 8.74
N GLU A 613 -9.48 -1.98 9.69
CA GLU A 613 -10.14 -0.74 10.12
C GLU A 613 -9.14 0.19 10.82
N LYS A 614 -9.21 1.48 10.49
CA LYS A 614 -8.35 2.54 11.03
C LYS A 614 -9.08 3.45 12.03
N GLN A 615 -10.25 3.02 12.47
CA GLN A 615 -11.08 3.74 13.42
C GLN A 615 -11.89 2.78 14.28
N ILE A 616 -12.05 3.10 15.55
CA ILE A 616 -12.82 2.30 16.51
C ILE A 616 -13.85 3.19 17.19
N ILE A 617 -15.07 2.69 17.35
CA ILE A 617 -16.16 3.38 18.02
C ILE A 617 -16.44 2.68 19.34
N PHE A 618 -16.26 3.41 20.44
CA PHE A 618 -16.64 2.99 21.78
C PHE A 618 -18.00 3.57 22.14
N ARG A 619 -18.93 2.74 22.62
CA ARG A 619 -20.29 3.15 22.93
C ARG A 619 -20.64 2.91 24.40
N ASN A 620 -21.28 3.91 25.03
CA ASN A 620 -21.80 3.83 26.41
C ASN A 620 -20.73 3.42 27.44
N ILE A 621 -19.55 3.99 27.35
CA ILE A 621 -18.46 3.68 28.28
C ILE A 621 -18.77 4.24 29.66
N PRO A 622 -18.68 3.44 30.75
CA PRO A 622 -18.94 3.89 32.12
C PRO A 622 -17.99 5.02 32.55
N PRO A 623 -18.37 5.81 33.57
CA PRO A 623 -17.44 6.75 34.21
C PRO A 623 -16.21 6.02 34.78
N GLY A 624 -15.00 6.54 34.44
CA GLY A 624 -13.76 5.89 34.84
C GLY A 624 -12.53 6.55 34.21
N HIS A 625 -11.39 5.91 34.43
CA HIS A 625 -10.11 6.26 33.80
C HIS A 625 -9.76 5.14 32.83
N TYR A 626 -9.48 5.51 31.59
CA TYR A 626 -9.18 4.57 30.53
C TYR A 626 -7.89 4.99 29.81
N THR A 627 -7.13 4.01 29.36
CA THR A 627 -5.99 4.24 28.47
C THR A 627 -6.21 3.44 27.20
N PHE A 628 -6.49 4.14 26.10
CA PHE A 628 -6.49 3.54 24.78
C PHE A 628 -5.06 3.34 24.33
N LYS A 629 -4.73 2.13 23.89
CA LYS A 629 -3.43 1.78 23.32
C LYS A 629 -3.66 1.14 21.95
N VAL A 630 -2.82 1.49 21.00
CA VAL A 630 -2.81 0.89 19.67
C VAL A 630 -1.39 0.61 19.25
N LYS A 631 -1.16 -0.55 18.65
CA LYS A 631 0.13 -1.00 18.10
C LYS A 631 -0.05 -1.53 16.69
N THR A 632 1.05 -1.61 15.96
CA THR A 632 1.07 -1.99 14.56
C THR A 632 1.97 -3.19 14.30
N ARG A 633 1.73 -3.83 13.18
CA ARG A 633 2.68 -4.72 12.51
C ARG A 633 2.51 -4.58 10.99
N LEU A 634 3.55 -4.87 10.24
CA LEU A 634 3.35 -5.20 8.82
C LEU A 634 2.70 -6.59 8.74
N ARG A 635 1.87 -6.77 7.72
CA ARG A 635 1.18 -8.05 7.48
C ARG A 635 2.17 -9.21 7.58
N ASN A 636 1.81 -10.22 8.36
CA ASN A 636 2.60 -11.42 8.57
C ASN A 636 3.93 -11.25 9.36
N GLN A 637 4.14 -10.11 10.03
CA GLN A 637 5.28 -9.91 10.94
C GLN A 637 4.83 -9.91 12.41
N GLU A 638 5.77 -9.90 13.32
CA GLU A 638 5.49 -9.76 14.74
C GLU A 638 4.97 -8.37 15.08
N TRP A 639 4.18 -8.26 16.15
CA TRP A 639 3.68 -6.97 16.63
C TRP A 639 4.83 -6.10 17.12
N GLU A 640 4.84 -4.85 16.67
CA GLU A 640 5.80 -3.86 17.17
C GLU A 640 5.58 -3.61 18.66
N LYS A 641 6.68 -3.25 19.34
CA LYS A 641 6.66 -2.92 20.77
C LYS A 641 6.20 -1.49 21.03
N ASP A 642 6.33 -0.63 20.02
CA ASP A 642 5.94 0.77 20.11
C ASP A 642 4.41 0.89 20.02
N GLU A 643 3.83 1.53 21.03
CA GLU A 643 2.38 1.73 21.18
C GLU A 643 2.08 3.23 21.21
N ALA A 644 1.02 3.66 20.52
CA ALA A 644 0.46 4.99 20.74
C ALA A 644 -0.59 4.93 21.83
N THR A 645 -0.55 5.88 22.78
CA THR A 645 -1.42 5.94 23.92
C THR A 645 -2.30 7.18 23.94
N LEU A 646 -3.51 7.07 24.48
CA LEU A 646 -4.45 8.18 24.68
C LEU A 646 -5.16 7.97 26.00
N HIS A 647 -5.03 8.93 26.91
CA HIS A 647 -5.67 8.87 28.21
C HIS A 647 -7.07 9.52 28.19
N ILE A 648 -8.07 8.77 28.61
CA ILE A 648 -9.47 9.21 28.58
C ILE A 648 -10.05 9.12 29.98
N ARG A 649 -10.55 10.23 30.48
CA ARG A 649 -11.24 10.30 31.77
C ARG A 649 -12.69 10.67 31.55
N ILE A 650 -13.61 9.77 31.93
CA ILE A 650 -15.05 10.03 31.91
C ILE A 650 -15.48 10.37 33.34
N THR A 651 -15.96 11.59 33.57
CA THR A 651 -16.35 12.04 34.90
C THR A 651 -17.72 11.49 35.26
N PRO A 652 -17.93 11.04 36.52
CA PRO A 652 -19.22 10.56 36.94
C PRO A 652 -20.25 11.71 36.99
N PRO A 653 -21.56 11.42 36.84
CA PRO A 653 -22.64 12.40 37.05
C PRO A 653 -22.59 12.92 38.48
N PHE A 654 -23.08 14.18 38.69
CA PHE A 654 -23.00 14.85 39.99
C PHE A 654 -23.64 14.06 41.11
N TRP A 655 -24.70 13.27 40.83
CA TRP A 655 -25.42 12.45 41.83
C TRP A 655 -24.65 11.17 42.25
N LEU A 656 -23.60 10.76 41.51
CA LEU A 656 -22.67 9.67 41.90
C LEU A 656 -21.36 10.20 42.49
N SER A 657 -21.20 11.52 42.60
CA SER A 657 -20.02 12.13 43.18
C SER A 657 -19.88 11.81 44.69
N TRP A 658 -18.67 11.91 45.23
CA TRP A 658 -18.40 11.62 46.63
C TRP A 658 -19.23 12.51 47.60
N TYR A 659 -19.44 13.78 47.26
CA TYR A 659 -20.27 14.72 48.03
C TYR A 659 -21.77 14.39 47.94
N ALA A 660 -22.26 13.92 46.79
CA ALA A 660 -23.65 13.42 46.68
C ALA A 660 -23.88 12.18 47.56
N LYS A 661 -22.90 11.26 47.60
CA LYS A 661 -22.97 10.09 48.50
C LYS A 661 -22.99 10.50 49.97
N LEU A 662 -22.25 11.55 50.38
CA LEU A 662 -22.32 12.12 51.71
C LEU A 662 -23.71 12.72 52.00
N ILE A 663 -24.30 13.44 51.04
CA ILE A 663 -25.67 13.97 51.17
C ILE A 663 -26.68 12.83 51.34
N TYR A 664 -26.57 11.75 50.58
CA TYR A 664 -27.45 10.59 50.71
C TYR A 664 -27.28 9.90 52.06
N ALA A 665 -26.05 9.75 52.57
CA ALA A 665 -25.77 9.20 53.88
C ALA A 665 -26.40 10.07 54.99
N LEU A 666 -26.28 11.40 54.90
CA LEU A 666 -26.94 12.34 55.82
C LEU A 666 -28.46 12.26 55.74
N LEU A 667 -29.04 12.16 54.54
CA LEU A 667 -30.49 11.97 54.37
C LEU A 667 -30.96 10.66 54.98
N ILE A 668 -30.24 9.56 54.82
CA ILE A 668 -30.56 8.27 55.45
C ILE A 668 -30.52 8.39 56.98
N ILE A 669 -29.50 9.05 57.53
CA ILE A 669 -29.37 9.28 58.98
C ILE A 669 -30.56 10.14 59.48
N LEU A 670 -30.95 11.19 58.77
CA LEU A 670 -32.12 12.02 59.10
C LEU A 670 -33.42 11.23 59.04
N ILE A 671 -33.59 10.35 58.06
CA ILE A 671 -34.75 9.46 57.95
C ILE A 671 -34.79 8.50 59.14
N ILE A 672 -33.65 7.84 59.46
CA ILE A 672 -33.54 6.94 60.61
C ILE A 672 -33.83 7.69 61.91
N TYR A 673 -33.33 8.91 62.07
CA TYR A 673 -33.60 9.76 63.25
C TYR A 673 -35.09 10.13 63.28
N GLY A 674 -35.70 10.54 62.19
CA GLY A 674 -37.11 10.86 62.08
C GLY A 674 -38.01 9.67 62.43
N VAL A 675 -37.69 8.50 61.87
CA VAL A 675 -38.43 7.25 62.19
C VAL A 675 -38.27 6.86 63.64
N SER A 676 -37.03 6.92 64.18
CA SER A 676 -36.77 6.64 65.61
C SER A 676 -37.52 7.60 66.50
N ARG A 677 -37.56 8.90 66.19
CA ARG A 677 -38.28 9.90 66.94
C ARG A 677 -39.77 9.71 66.83
N PHE A 678 -40.30 9.29 65.67
CA PHE A 678 -41.70 8.94 65.50
C PHE A 678 -42.07 7.72 66.33
N TYR A 679 -41.30 6.66 66.30
CA TYR A 679 -41.51 5.47 67.14
C TYR A 679 -41.45 5.80 68.64
N LYS A 680 -40.48 6.62 69.07
CA LYS A 680 -40.40 7.07 70.46
C LYS A 680 -41.64 7.88 70.87
N ARG A 681 -42.10 8.83 70.08
CA ARG A 681 -43.32 9.57 70.30
C ARG A 681 -44.58 8.67 70.38
N LYS A 682 -44.62 7.65 69.47
CA LYS A 682 -45.72 6.68 69.48
C LYS A 682 -45.73 5.86 70.81
N LEU A 683 -44.53 5.37 71.23
CA LEU A 683 -44.41 4.67 72.51
C LEU A 683 -44.73 5.55 73.72
N ASP A 684 -44.24 6.83 73.69
CA ASP A 684 -44.58 7.78 74.74
C ASP A 684 -46.10 8.07 74.80
N LEU A 685 -46.77 8.16 73.64
CA LEU A 685 -48.25 8.34 73.57
C LEU A 685 -48.98 7.08 74.03
N GLU A 686 -48.53 5.88 73.64
CA GLU A 686 -49.13 4.62 74.10
C GLU A 686 -49.00 4.44 75.60
N SER A 687 -47.81 4.79 76.14
CA SER A 687 -47.56 4.73 77.59
C SER A 687 -48.39 5.77 78.38
N SER A 688 -48.60 6.99 77.81
CA SER A 688 -49.47 8.01 78.43
C SER A 688 -50.95 7.60 78.39
N LEU A 689 -51.40 6.99 77.28
CA LEU A 689 -52.73 6.42 77.18
C LEU A 689 -52.95 5.24 78.12
N GLU A 690 -51.94 4.39 78.34
CA GLU A 690 -52.02 3.31 79.35
C GLU A 690 -52.11 3.86 80.80
N VAL A 691 -51.32 4.92 81.10
CA VAL A 691 -51.40 5.63 82.37
C VAL A 691 -52.79 6.28 82.59
N GLU A 692 -53.35 6.97 81.57
CA GLU A 692 -54.70 7.51 81.62
C GLU A 692 -55.73 6.41 81.77
N ARG A 693 -55.60 5.29 81.07
CA ARG A 693 -56.50 4.13 81.22
C ARG A 693 -56.47 3.56 82.67
N LYS A 694 -55.24 3.38 83.20
CA LYS A 694 -55.07 2.93 84.59
C LYS A 694 -55.64 3.93 85.59
N GLN A 695 -55.43 5.23 85.36
CA GLN A 695 -56.04 6.27 86.25
C GLN A 695 -57.59 6.30 86.13
N SER A 696 -58.11 6.06 84.93
CA SER A 696 -59.56 5.97 84.72
C SER A 696 -60.17 4.73 85.40
N LEU A 697 -59.48 3.56 85.27
CA LEU A 697 -59.91 2.33 85.99
C LEU A 697 -59.82 2.50 87.47
N ASN A 698 -58.74 3.07 88.04
CA ASN A 698 -58.65 3.34 89.48
C ASN A 698 -59.74 4.32 89.99
N LYS A 699 -60.08 5.32 89.13
CA LYS A 699 -61.21 6.20 89.43
C LYS A 699 -62.52 5.45 89.41
N GLN A 700 -62.75 4.54 88.53
CA GLN A 700 -63.93 3.69 88.48
C GLN A 700 -64.03 2.76 89.70
N GLU A 701 -62.92 2.07 90.02
CA GLU A 701 -62.86 1.23 91.23
C GLU A 701 -63.10 2.04 92.47
N LEU A 702 -62.53 3.22 92.63
CA LEU A 702 -62.74 4.09 93.77
C LEU A 702 -64.17 4.58 93.81
N ASN A 703 -64.85 4.85 92.71
CA ASN A 703 -66.24 5.18 92.64
C ASN A 703 -67.13 3.96 92.93
N GLU A 704 -66.81 2.76 92.56
CA GLU A 704 -67.52 1.54 92.93
C GLU A 704 -67.37 1.21 94.41
N GLU A 705 -66.13 1.40 94.96
CA GLU A 705 -65.94 1.27 96.43
C GLU A 705 -66.72 2.33 97.20
N ARG A 706 -66.79 3.57 96.73
CA ARG A 706 -67.67 4.63 97.32
C ARG A 706 -69.10 4.24 97.23
N LEU A 707 -69.56 3.72 96.09
CA LEU A 707 -70.96 3.27 95.94
C LEU A 707 -71.22 2.06 96.83
N ARG A 708 -70.39 1.09 97.02
CA ARG A 708 -70.51 -0.01 97.98
C ARG A 708 -70.47 0.47 99.41
N PHE A 709 -69.70 1.49 99.70
CA PHE A 709 -69.69 2.09 101.04
C PHE A 709 -71.01 2.79 101.35
N TYR A 710 -71.60 3.51 100.39
CA TYR A 710 -72.93 4.16 100.57
C TYR A 710 -74.09 3.16 100.61
N THR A 711 -74.01 2.02 99.94
CA THR A 711 -75.10 0.99 99.99
C THR A 711 -75.01 0.13 101.24
N ASN A 712 -73.92 0.11 101.99
CA ASN A 712 -73.79 -0.58 103.27
C ASN A 712 -74.16 0.30 104.51
N ILE A 713 -74.52 1.57 104.30
CA ILE A 713 -74.97 2.50 105.41
C ILE A 713 -76.48 2.84 105.36
N THR A 714 -77.14 2.34 104.37
CA THR A 714 -78.61 2.36 104.35
C THR A 714 -79.18 0.96 104.64
#